data_bdd1270d7a16bf56ff9d920ab582a34c
#
_entry.id   bdd1270d7a16bf56ff9d920ab582a34c
#
_cell.length_a   1.000
_cell.length_b   1.000
_cell.length_c   1.000
_cell.angle_alpha   90.00
_cell.angle_beta   90.00
_cell.angle_gamma   90.00
#
_symmetry.space_group_name_H-M   'P 1'
#
loop_
_entity.id
_entity.type
_entity.pdbx_description
1 polymer ?
#
loop_
_entity_poly.entity_id
_entity_poly.type
_entity_poly.pdbx_seq_one_letter_code
_entity_poly.pdbx_strand_id
1 'polypeptide(L)'
;MACSFLNTDEASPAGLTDLCLTFVSHNLECFCVKRPDGSLCFREAVLFPQELADQLLAKMATEGLLNDSTVAVFRNSEYLRLRRAYIRTARISAEAFQRALCVHRLSELDAARVNADLTIPDILRGLATNKHCQESLQRLVLTGLTMSSLEEPSRHCFSSLQGLRALSLANVDFYNSGLAGVCALPRLESLDLSNTSVTNLNPLLGLKDRLRSLTLHQLKRLEMSTAQLLAVIGQLDVLQHLDISDDKQFTSDVARQLLGQTGILPALVSLDVSGRKQVTDAAVKAFVEERPGMTFMGLLATDAGFSDFLSGDGNLKVTGEANETQICEALRRYAEREGFVREALFHLFSLTHVMDKPRPDILKLVVLGMKNHPATLNVQLAASACVFNLTKQDLAAGMPVRLLSTVTQLLLEAMRTFPNHQQLQKNCLLSLCSDRILQEVPFNRFEAAKLVMQWLCNHEDQNMQRMAVAIISILAAKLSTEQTAQLGAELFIVKQLLHIVRQKATQGMVDATLKFTLSALWNLTDESPTTCRHFIENQGLDLFIKVLENNIAEVGELHGELMVQPFLDHIRTLLHSPEVEVSYFAAGILAHLTSRGKDAWTLSPDLRSSLLEQLHAVIMEWHAPDCEMVAYRSFNPFFPLLECFHTPGVQLWAAWAMQHVCSKNAAARYCSMLLEEGGLQQLERVHANQQTHPDVRLLTESILESLERHQARTGLPNGRRPTPL
;
A
#
# COMPACT_ATOMS: atom_id res chain seq x y z
N MET A 1 -6.52 -8.24 24.03
CA MET A 1 -5.06 -8.42 23.94
C MET A 1 -4.57 -8.58 22.50
N ALA A 2 -4.93 -7.61 21.62
CA ALA A 2 -4.42 -7.52 20.23
C ALA A 2 -3.23 -6.53 20.11
N CYS A 3 -2.72 -6.02 21.23
CA CYS A 3 -1.75 -4.90 21.22
C CYS A 3 -0.27 -5.29 21.20
N SER A 4 0.10 -6.58 21.08
CA SER A 4 1.52 -6.94 21.13
C SER A 4 2.28 -6.79 19.78
N PHE A 5 1.59 -6.45 18.69
CA PHE A 5 2.21 -6.26 17.37
C PHE A 5 2.45 -4.79 16.98
N LEU A 6 2.04 -3.82 17.82
CA LEU A 6 2.18 -2.39 17.52
C LEU A 6 3.45 -1.74 18.06
N ASN A 7 4.32 -2.51 18.74
CA ASN A 7 5.54 -1.99 19.34
C ASN A 7 6.81 -2.21 18.50
N THR A 8 6.72 -2.02 17.18
CA THR A 8 7.91 -1.73 16.40
C THR A 8 7.94 -0.24 16.13
N ASP A 9 8.87 0.49 16.75
CA ASP A 9 9.25 1.84 16.35
C ASP A 9 9.62 1.81 14.86
N GLU A 10 8.69 2.17 13.98
CA GLU A 10 8.93 2.23 12.52
C GLU A 10 9.91 3.36 12.14
N ALA A 11 10.32 4.18 13.09
CA ALA A 11 11.44 5.10 12.94
C ALA A 11 12.81 4.38 13.06
N SER A 12 12.85 3.19 13.69
CA SER A 12 14.03 2.34 13.74
C SER A 12 14.03 1.37 12.56
N PRO A 13 15.20 1.00 12.02
CA PRO A 13 15.29 -0.09 11.05
C PRO A 13 14.67 -1.35 11.64
N ALA A 14 14.01 -2.17 10.80
CA ALA A 14 13.43 -3.44 11.23
C ALA A 14 14.50 -4.25 11.98
N GLY A 15 14.12 -4.86 13.10
CA GLY A 15 15.05 -5.68 13.87
C GLY A 15 15.63 -6.79 13.01
N LEU A 16 16.89 -7.16 13.22
CA LEU A 16 17.55 -8.22 12.44
C LEU A 16 16.72 -9.52 12.41
N THR A 17 16.09 -9.86 13.53
CA THR A 17 15.21 -11.03 13.62
C THR A 17 14.02 -10.94 12.67
N ASP A 18 13.36 -9.77 12.60
CA ASP A 18 12.20 -9.57 11.70
C ASP A 18 12.63 -9.62 10.22
N LEU A 19 13.78 -9.01 9.89
CA LEU A 19 14.36 -9.10 8.55
C LEU A 19 14.71 -10.53 8.15
N CYS A 20 15.34 -11.29 9.05
CA CYS A 20 15.67 -12.69 8.82
C CYS A 20 14.41 -13.55 8.64
N LEU A 21 13.39 -13.38 9.50
CA LEU A 21 12.13 -14.10 9.37
C LEU A 21 11.39 -13.76 8.08
N THR A 22 11.37 -12.48 7.69
CA THR A 22 10.81 -12.05 6.41
C THR A 22 11.57 -12.69 5.24
N PHE A 23 12.89 -12.68 5.28
CA PHE A 23 13.71 -13.30 4.23
C PHE A 23 13.44 -14.80 4.12
N VAL A 24 13.42 -15.51 5.24
CA VAL A 24 13.18 -16.96 5.28
C VAL A 24 11.77 -17.28 4.79
N SER A 25 10.74 -16.52 5.23
CA SER A 25 9.35 -16.77 4.82
C SER A 25 9.13 -16.63 3.31
N HIS A 26 9.78 -15.67 2.65
CA HIS A 26 9.67 -15.45 1.21
C HIS A 26 10.58 -16.36 0.36
N ASN A 27 11.64 -16.90 0.95
CA ASN A 27 12.64 -17.70 0.24
C ASN A 27 12.73 -19.14 0.76
N LEU A 28 11.60 -19.71 1.17
CA LEU A 28 11.57 -21.10 1.68
C LEU A 28 12.20 -22.11 0.71
N GLU A 29 12.09 -21.91 -0.59
CA GLU A 29 12.69 -22.78 -1.60
C GLU A 29 14.22 -22.85 -1.51
N CYS A 30 14.88 -21.80 -1.02
CA CYS A 30 16.33 -21.78 -0.80
C CYS A 30 16.73 -22.69 0.36
N PHE A 31 15.88 -22.83 1.37
CA PHE A 31 16.16 -23.56 2.61
C PHE A 31 15.54 -24.95 2.66
N CYS A 32 14.54 -25.21 1.81
CA CYS A 32 13.75 -26.42 1.81
C CYS A 32 13.97 -27.27 0.56
N VAL A 33 13.65 -28.55 0.70
CA VAL A 33 13.48 -29.48 -0.42
C VAL A 33 12.00 -29.86 -0.55
N LYS A 34 11.58 -30.07 -1.79
CA LYS A 34 10.23 -30.55 -2.09
C LYS A 34 10.20 -32.07 -1.95
N ARG A 35 9.28 -32.58 -1.13
CA ARG A 35 9.01 -34.00 -1.01
C ARG A 35 8.19 -34.51 -2.21
N PRO A 36 8.10 -35.84 -2.42
CA PRO A 36 7.27 -36.43 -3.49
C PRO A 36 5.79 -36.03 -3.44
N ASP A 37 5.26 -35.75 -2.26
CA ASP A 37 3.89 -35.28 -2.01
C ASP A 37 3.71 -33.74 -2.24
N GLY A 38 4.75 -33.05 -2.72
CA GLY A 38 4.75 -31.62 -2.97
C GLY A 38 4.99 -30.75 -1.72
N SER A 39 5.06 -31.34 -0.53
CA SER A 39 5.27 -30.61 0.72
C SER A 39 6.74 -30.21 0.90
N LEU A 40 6.97 -29.08 1.59
CA LEU A 40 8.31 -28.57 1.88
C LEU A 40 8.88 -29.16 3.17
N CYS A 41 10.20 -29.37 3.18
CA CYS A 41 10.96 -29.79 4.35
C CYS A 41 12.31 -29.09 4.34
N PHE A 42 12.81 -28.61 5.48
CA PHE A 42 14.16 -28.04 5.55
C PHE A 42 15.21 -29.07 5.08
N ARG A 43 16.21 -28.59 4.33
CA ARG A 43 17.30 -29.40 3.77
C ARG A 43 18.16 -30.02 4.85
N GLU A 44 18.38 -29.29 5.92
CA GLU A 44 19.18 -29.66 7.07
C GLU A 44 18.33 -29.66 8.33
N ALA A 45 18.76 -30.46 9.33
CA ALA A 45 18.16 -30.49 10.65
C ALA A 45 18.48 -29.18 11.40
N VAL A 46 17.68 -28.14 11.19
CA VAL A 46 17.86 -26.84 11.82
C VAL A 46 17.01 -26.79 13.09
N LEU A 47 17.66 -26.69 14.26
CA LEU A 47 16.98 -26.51 15.53
C LEU A 47 16.60 -25.02 15.70
N PHE A 48 15.32 -24.71 15.58
CA PHE A 48 14.80 -23.37 15.85
C PHE A 48 14.46 -23.18 17.33
N PRO A 49 14.88 -22.06 17.96
CA PRO A 49 14.27 -21.64 19.22
C PRO A 49 12.74 -21.52 19.06
N GLN A 50 12.02 -21.96 20.10
CA GLN A 50 10.55 -22.04 20.06
C GLN A 50 9.91 -20.69 19.71
N GLU A 51 10.40 -19.59 20.28
CA GLU A 51 9.88 -18.24 20.03
C GLU A 51 10.02 -17.84 18.55
N LEU A 52 11.13 -18.21 17.91
CA LEU A 52 11.36 -17.94 16.48
C LEU A 52 10.48 -18.84 15.60
N ALA A 53 10.24 -20.08 16.00
CA ALA A 53 9.33 -20.97 15.28
C ALA A 53 7.88 -20.44 15.33
N ASP A 54 7.41 -20.00 16.50
CA ASP A 54 6.10 -19.35 16.68
C ASP A 54 5.97 -18.07 15.82
N GLN A 55 7.03 -17.24 15.80
CA GLN A 55 7.07 -16.00 14.99
C GLN A 55 7.13 -16.29 13.49
N LEU A 56 7.88 -17.30 13.05
CA LEU A 56 7.95 -17.68 11.63
C LEU A 56 6.57 -18.12 11.13
N LEU A 57 5.89 -18.99 11.89
CA LEU A 57 4.53 -19.42 11.54
C LEU A 57 3.56 -18.23 11.45
N ALA A 58 3.58 -17.35 12.44
CA ALA A 58 2.73 -16.15 12.46
C ALA A 58 3.03 -15.20 11.28
N LYS A 59 4.31 -15.01 10.95
CA LYS A 59 4.76 -14.20 9.81
C LYS A 59 4.27 -14.78 8.50
N MET A 60 4.46 -16.08 8.26
CA MET A 60 3.98 -16.76 7.06
C MET A 60 2.45 -16.65 6.90
N ALA A 61 1.70 -16.76 8.01
CA ALA A 61 0.25 -16.58 7.97
C ALA A 61 -0.14 -15.14 7.61
N THR A 62 0.48 -14.15 8.25
CA THR A 62 0.21 -12.72 8.03
C THR A 62 0.52 -12.27 6.59
N GLU A 63 1.55 -12.85 5.97
CA GLU A 63 1.98 -12.55 4.61
C GLU A 63 1.27 -13.42 3.54
N GLY A 64 0.30 -14.26 3.97
CA GLY A 64 -0.48 -15.11 3.05
C GLY A 64 0.32 -16.27 2.43
N LEU A 65 1.48 -16.60 3.00
CA LEU A 65 2.39 -17.63 2.50
C LEU A 65 2.10 -19.02 3.09
N LEU A 66 1.15 -19.12 4.04
CA LEU A 66 0.85 -20.36 4.75
C LEU A 66 -0.21 -21.18 4.01
N ASN A 67 0.21 -22.28 3.42
CA ASN A 67 -0.61 -23.26 2.70
C ASN A 67 -0.15 -24.69 3.02
N ASP A 68 -0.80 -25.73 2.45
CA ASP A 68 -0.51 -27.13 2.71
C ASP A 68 0.95 -27.53 2.47
N SER A 69 1.57 -26.96 1.45
CA SER A 69 2.97 -27.23 1.13
C SER A 69 3.92 -26.60 2.16
N THR A 70 3.68 -25.33 2.50
CA THR A 70 4.58 -24.54 3.35
C THR A 70 4.40 -24.83 4.83
N VAL A 71 3.17 -25.12 5.31
CA VAL A 71 2.95 -25.51 6.71
C VAL A 71 3.66 -26.82 7.07
N ALA A 72 3.94 -27.66 6.08
CA ALA A 72 4.61 -28.94 6.26
C ALA A 72 6.04 -28.82 6.81
N VAL A 73 6.68 -27.64 6.76
CA VAL A 73 7.99 -27.42 7.40
C VAL A 73 7.94 -27.60 8.92
N PHE A 74 6.75 -27.43 9.53
CA PHE A 74 6.52 -27.57 10.97
C PHE A 74 6.17 -29.01 11.40
N ARG A 75 6.12 -29.99 10.49
CA ARG A 75 5.78 -31.40 10.84
C ARG A 75 6.73 -32.05 11.88
N ASN A 76 7.99 -31.62 11.88
CA ASN A 76 8.98 -32.22 12.80
C ASN A 76 9.09 -31.36 14.07
N SER A 77 8.39 -31.79 15.13
CA SER A 77 8.40 -31.13 16.44
C SER A 77 9.72 -31.26 17.22
N GLU A 78 10.69 -32.03 16.74
CA GLU A 78 12.02 -32.09 17.33
C GLU A 78 12.86 -30.88 16.94
N TYR A 79 12.73 -30.41 15.71
CA TYR A 79 13.49 -29.28 15.17
C TYR A 79 12.78 -27.94 15.28
N LEU A 80 11.46 -27.91 15.01
CA LEU A 80 10.62 -26.71 15.14
C LEU A 80 9.51 -26.98 16.16
N ARG A 81 9.70 -26.53 17.37
CA ARG A 81 8.68 -26.67 18.42
C ARG A 81 7.76 -25.46 18.40
N LEU A 82 6.46 -25.71 18.29
CA LEU A 82 5.45 -24.66 18.41
C LEU A 82 4.77 -24.77 19.77
N ARG A 83 4.56 -23.62 20.38
CA ARG A 83 3.72 -23.43 21.57
C ARG A 83 2.51 -22.56 21.24
N ARG A 84 2.68 -21.58 20.36
CA ARG A 84 1.64 -20.68 19.90
C ARG A 84 1.51 -20.81 18.38
N ALA A 85 0.34 -21.25 17.91
CA ALA A 85 0.05 -21.39 16.50
C ALA A 85 -0.93 -20.29 16.06
N TYR A 86 -0.43 -19.25 15.39
CA TYR A 86 -1.22 -18.18 14.79
C TYR A 86 -1.31 -18.44 13.29
N ILE A 87 -2.47 -18.98 12.84
CA ILE A 87 -2.71 -19.37 11.44
C ILE A 87 -3.86 -18.58 10.81
N ARG A 88 -4.10 -17.37 11.28
CA ARG A 88 -5.15 -16.49 10.75
C ARG A 88 -5.08 -16.40 9.23
N THR A 89 -6.22 -16.48 8.56
CA THR A 89 -6.35 -16.38 7.09
C THR A 89 -5.55 -17.39 6.27
N ALA A 90 -4.93 -18.40 6.91
CA ALA A 90 -4.16 -19.45 6.21
C ALA A 90 -5.05 -20.28 5.28
N ARG A 91 -4.43 -20.83 4.21
CA ARG A 91 -5.08 -21.72 3.25
C ARG A 91 -4.55 -23.14 3.42
N ILE A 92 -4.98 -23.80 4.53
CA ILE A 92 -4.55 -25.14 4.89
C ILE A 92 -5.73 -26.10 5.02
N SER A 93 -5.53 -27.33 4.57
CA SER A 93 -6.50 -28.42 4.71
C SER A 93 -6.50 -29.03 6.11
N ALA A 94 -7.57 -29.76 6.44
CA ALA A 94 -7.66 -30.50 7.71
C ALA A 94 -6.50 -31.51 7.91
N GLU A 95 -6.07 -32.16 6.83
CA GLU A 95 -4.96 -33.10 6.86
C GLU A 95 -3.61 -32.41 7.12
N ALA A 96 -3.36 -31.28 6.45
CA ALA A 96 -2.13 -30.50 6.67
C ALA A 96 -2.08 -29.92 8.09
N PHE A 97 -3.23 -29.41 8.60
CA PHE A 97 -3.37 -28.95 9.98
C PHE A 97 -3.01 -30.06 10.98
N GLN A 98 -3.61 -31.25 10.82
CA GLN A 98 -3.37 -32.38 11.73
C GLN A 98 -1.91 -32.82 11.70
N ARG A 99 -1.31 -32.97 10.51
CA ARG A 99 0.06 -33.48 10.35
C ARG A 99 1.14 -32.49 10.76
N ALA A 100 0.90 -31.19 10.61
CA ALA A 100 1.92 -30.18 10.85
C ALA A 100 1.78 -29.48 12.21
N LEU A 101 0.56 -29.27 12.72
CA LEU A 101 0.34 -28.47 13.91
C LEU A 101 -0.11 -29.28 15.12
N CYS A 102 -0.92 -30.35 14.93
CA CYS A 102 -1.40 -31.14 16.04
C CYS A 102 -0.33 -32.06 16.67
N VAL A 103 0.87 -32.13 16.10
CA VAL A 103 2.02 -32.87 16.67
C VAL A 103 2.72 -32.11 17.81
N HIS A 104 2.43 -30.81 17.94
CA HIS A 104 3.06 -29.92 18.91
C HIS A 104 2.28 -29.85 20.24
N ARG A 105 2.92 -29.32 21.28
CA ARG A 105 2.30 -29.06 22.60
C ARG A 105 1.79 -27.62 22.63
N LEU A 106 0.71 -27.35 21.91
CA LEU A 106 0.17 -26.01 21.78
C LEU A 106 -0.47 -25.54 23.10
N SER A 107 -0.14 -24.32 23.50
CA SER A 107 -0.85 -23.57 24.56
C SER A 107 -1.85 -22.57 24.00
N GLU A 108 -1.62 -22.08 22.77
CA GLU A 108 -2.51 -21.14 22.09
C GLU A 108 -2.67 -21.56 20.62
N LEU A 109 -3.90 -21.52 20.13
CA LEU A 109 -4.23 -21.67 18.72
C LEU A 109 -5.17 -20.53 18.29
N ASP A 110 -4.74 -19.78 17.29
CA ASP A 110 -5.57 -18.75 16.64
C ASP A 110 -5.76 -19.13 15.16
N ALA A 111 -6.93 -19.67 14.86
CA ALA A 111 -7.33 -20.10 13.52
C ALA A 111 -8.41 -19.17 12.92
N ALA A 112 -8.44 -17.89 13.32
CA ALA A 112 -9.44 -16.94 12.84
C ALA A 112 -9.41 -16.81 11.32
N ARG A 113 -10.59 -16.93 10.67
CA ARG A 113 -10.79 -16.69 9.23
C ARG A 113 -9.89 -17.55 8.32
N VAL A 114 -9.50 -18.75 8.74
CA VAL A 114 -8.86 -19.71 7.82
C VAL A 114 -9.84 -20.10 6.71
N ASN A 115 -9.33 -20.66 5.61
CA ASN A 115 -10.16 -21.04 4.46
C ASN A 115 -11.22 -22.09 4.84
N ALA A 116 -12.25 -22.23 4.02
CA ALA A 116 -13.41 -23.11 4.27
C ALA A 116 -13.09 -24.60 4.31
N ASP A 117 -11.89 -25.02 3.89
CA ASP A 117 -11.45 -26.42 3.89
C ASP A 117 -11.05 -26.93 5.28
N LEU A 118 -10.90 -26.03 6.27
CA LEU A 118 -10.62 -26.35 7.66
C LEU A 118 -11.78 -25.90 8.55
N THR A 119 -12.60 -26.84 8.97
CA THR A 119 -13.79 -26.58 9.82
C THR A 119 -13.49 -26.69 11.31
N ILE A 120 -14.38 -26.20 12.17
CA ILE A 120 -14.27 -26.33 13.63
C ILE A 120 -14.21 -27.81 14.05
N PRO A 121 -15.05 -28.74 13.56
CA PRO A 121 -14.92 -30.17 13.86
C PRO A 121 -13.56 -30.76 13.48
N ASP A 122 -12.96 -30.32 12.36
CA ASP A 122 -11.65 -30.83 11.93
C ASP A 122 -10.55 -30.37 12.89
N ILE A 123 -10.58 -29.10 13.33
CA ILE A 123 -9.64 -28.57 14.33
C ILE A 123 -9.79 -29.34 15.64
N LEU A 124 -10.99 -29.52 16.15
CA LEU A 124 -11.25 -30.21 17.40
C LEU A 124 -10.82 -31.68 17.32
N ARG A 125 -11.11 -32.36 16.20
CA ARG A 125 -10.68 -33.73 15.93
C ARG A 125 -9.15 -33.85 15.91
N GLY A 126 -8.48 -32.92 15.21
CA GLY A 126 -7.02 -32.85 15.16
C GLY A 126 -6.40 -32.65 16.55
N LEU A 127 -6.88 -31.69 17.33
CA LEU A 127 -6.42 -31.44 18.70
C LEU A 127 -6.67 -32.61 19.63
N ALA A 128 -7.76 -33.34 19.44
CA ALA A 128 -8.11 -34.51 20.23
C ALA A 128 -7.17 -35.73 19.99
N THR A 129 -6.40 -35.75 18.90
CA THR A 129 -5.40 -36.80 18.64
C THR A 129 -4.16 -36.68 19.54
N ASN A 130 -3.91 -35.50 20.13
CA ASN A 130 -2.75 -35.22 20.96
C ASN A 130 -3.18 -34.92 22.41
N LYS A 131 -2.96 -35.88 23.32
CA LYS A 131 -3.28 -35.72 24.75
C LYS A 131 -2.63 -34.49 25.39
N HIS A 132 -1.42 -34.15 24.97
CA HIS A 132 -0.75 -32.96 25.49
C HIS A 132 -1.45 -31.68 25.06
N CYS A 133 -1.99 -31.61 23.83
CA CYS A 133 -2.80 -30.47 23.41
C CYS A 133 -4.09 -30.36 24.22
N GLN A 134 -4.76 -31.46 24.52
CA GLN A 134 -5.98 -31.47 25.33
C GLN A 134 -5.77 -30.85 26.72
N GLU A 135 -4.59 -31.10 27.34
CA GLU A 135 -4.25 -30.59 28.67
C GLU A 135 -3.58 -29.21 28.65
N SER A 136 -2.75 -28.94 27.65
CA SER A 136 -1.90 -27.72 27.58
C SER A 136 -2.56 -26.55 26.91
N LEU A 137 -3.58 -26.77 26.05
CA LEU A 137 -4.24 -25.69 25.30
C LEU A 137 -5.07 -24.81 26.23
N GLN A 138 -4.66 -23.54 26.36
CA GLN A 138 -5.30 -22.56 27.23
C GLN A 138 -6.15 -21.56 26.45
N ARG A 139 -5.77 -21.25 25.21
CA ARG A 139 -6.45 -20.26 24.36
C ARG A 139 -6.76 -20.85 22.99
N LEU A 140 -8.02 -20.74 22.60
CA LEU A 140 -8.51 -21.19 21.30
C LEU A 140 -9.38 -20.09 20.67
N VAL A 141 -9.00 -19.62 19.47
CA VAL A 141 -9.73 -18.63 18.69
C VAL A 141 -10.15 -19.26 17.38
N LEU A 142 -11.49 -19.31 17.16
CA LEU A 142 -12.14 -19.95 16.01
C LEU A 142 -13.02 -18.95 15.24
N THR A 143 -12.72 -17.66 15.34
CA THR A 143 -13.51 -16.56 14.78
C THR A 143 -13.73 -16.71 13.27
N GLY A 144 -14.99 -16.66 12.85
CA GLY A 144 -15.38 -16.69 11.44
C GLY A 144 -15.22 -18.03 10.74
N LEU A 145 -15.02 -19.12 11.48
CA LEU A 145 -14.97 -20.46 10.95
C LEU A 145 -16.37 -21.05 10.77
N THR A 146 -16.47 -22.04 9.88
CA THR A 146 -17.73 -22.76 9.66
C THR A 146 -17.86 -23.97 10.59
N MET A 147 -19.08 -24.20 11.08
CA MET A 147 -19.51 -25.50 11.58
C MET A 147 -19.93 -26.33 10.37
N SER A 148 -19.52 -27.61 10.27
CA SER A 148 -19.97 -28.45 9.16
C SER A 148 -21.50 -28.56 9.13
N SER A 149 -22.09 -28.48 7.96
CA SER A 149 -23.56 -28.47 7.75
C SER A 149 -24.25 -29.83 8.04
N LEU A 150 -23.52 -30.86 8.41
CA LEU A 150 -24.01 -32.25 8.50
C LEU A 150 -24.21 -32.80 9.91
N GLU A 151 -23.70 -32.12 10.94
CA GLU A 151 -23.87 -32.53 12.32
C GLU A 151 -24.26 -31.33 13.19
N GLU A 152 -25.39 -31.40 13.92
CA GLU A 152 -25.61 -30.48 15.03
C GLU A 152 -24.41 -30.56 15.97
N PRO A 153 -23.84 -29.42 16.41
CA PRO A 153 -22.70 -29.43 17.32
C PRO A 153 -23.12 -30.19 18.57
N SER A 154 -22.59 -31.42 18.74
CA SER A 154 -22.89 -32.24 19.88
C SER A 154 -22.50 -31.48 21.15
N ARG A 155 -23.25 -31.64 22.23
CA ARG A 155 -22.98 -31.02 23.55
C ARG A 155 -21.58 -31.22 24.06
N HIS A 156 -20.81 -32.12 23.45
CA HIS A 156 -19.48 -32.55 23.88
C HIS A 156 -18.33 -32.18 22.93
N CYS A 157 -18.57 -31.34 21.91
CA CYS A 157 -17.52 -31.05 20.91
C CYS A 157 -16.24 -30.43 21.52
N PHE A 158 -16.34 -29.65 22.59
CA PHE A 158 -15.20 -29.06 23.29
C PHE A 158 -14.74 -29.84 24.53
N SER A 159 -15.42 -30.90 24.94
CA SER A 159 -15.20 -31.60 26.22
C SER A 159 -13.81 -32.21 26.37
N SER A 160 -13.08 -32.48 25.29
CA SER A 160 -11.71 -32.96 25.31
C SER A 160 -10.66 -31.92 25.77
N LEU A 161 -10.99 -30.60 25.66
CA LEU A 161 -10.06 -29.50 25.90
C LEU A 161 -10.11 -29.04 27.37
N GLN A 162 -9.71 -29.90 28.29
CA GLN A 162 -9.81 -29.69 29.75
C GLN A 162 -8.92 -28.54 30.26
N GLY A 163 -7.87 -28.17 29.53
CA GLY A 163 -6.95 -27.06 29.86
C GLY A 163 -7.48 -25.71 29.49
N LEU A 164 -8.58 -25.62 28.73
CA LEU A 164 -9.00 -24.39 28.06
C LEU A 164 -9.47 -23.31 29.05
N ARG A 165 -8.86 -22.12 28.96
CA ARG A 165 -9.18 -20.92 29.76
C ARG A 165 -9.88 -19.84 28.94
N ALA A 166 -9.54 -19.71 27.66
CA ALA A 166 -10.12 -18.71 26.80
C ALA A 166 -10.58 -19.31 25.47
N LEU A 167 -11.85 -19.04 25.11
CA LEU A 167 -12.48 -19.49 23.88
C LEU A 167 -13.16 -18.31 23.17
N SER A 168 -12.82 -18.10 21.89
CA SER A 168 -13.55 -17.18 21.02
C SER A 168 -14.24 -17.94 19.90
N LEU A 169 -15.55 -17.76 19.80
CA LEU A 169 -16.45 -18.28 18.77
C LEU A 169 -17.09 -17.13 17.97
N ALA A 170 -16.48 -15.97 17.95
CA ALA A 170 -17.01 -14.80 17.27
C ALA A 170 -17.27 -15.07 15.77
N ASN A 171 -18.43 -14.60 15.27
CA ASN A 171 -18.85 -14.80 13.87
C ASN A 171 -18.95 -16.29 13.45
N VAL A 172 -19.29 -17.17 14.37
CA VAL A 172 -19.54 -18.59 14.12
C VAL A 172 -21.04 -18.86 14.26
N ASP A 173 -21.61 -19.70 13.39
CA ASP A 173 -22.99 -20.21 13.55
C ASP A 173 -23.05 -21.21 14.72
N PHE A 174 -22.94 -20.67 15.93
CA PHE A 174 -22.92 -21.44 17.18
C PHE A 174 -24.24 -21.26 17.94
N TYR A 175 -24.79 -22.38 18.44
CA TYR A 175 -26.14 -22.46 19.01
C TYR A 175 -26.12 -22.87 20.48
N ASN A 176 -27.31 -22.80 21.14
CA ASN A 176 -27.50 -23.13 22.54
C ASN A 176 -27.07 -24.57 22.90
N SER A 177 -27.24 -25.54 21.99
CA SER A 177 -26.84 -26.94 22.22
C SER A 177 -25.35 -27.07 22.53
N GLY A 178 -24.48 -26.28 21.84
CA GLY A 178 -23.04 -26.24 22.10
C GLY A 178 -22.66 -25.43 23.34
N LEU A 179 -23.43 -24.37 23.68
CA LEU A 179 -23.13 -23.48 24.79
C LEU A 179 -23.08 -24.19 26.13
N ALA A 180 -24.04 -25.11 26.38
CA ALA A 180 -24.04 -25.89 27.60
C ALA A 180 -22.73 -26.73 27.78
N GLY A 181 -22.22 -27.31 26.69
CA GLY A 181 -20.96 -28.05 26.68
C GLY A 181 -19.75 -27.17 26.93
N VAL A 182 -19.72 -25.97 26.36
CA VAL A 182 -18.66 -24.98 26.62
C VAL A 182 -18.68 -24.51 28.06
N CYS A 183 -19.87 -24.26 28.64
CA CYS A 183 -20.01 -23.84 30.03
C CYS A 183 -19.66 -24.96 31.03
N ALA A 184 -19.57 -26.22 30.61
CA ALA A 184 -19.13 -27.33 31.43
C ALA A 184 -17.58 -27.44 31.52
N LEU A 185 -16.82 -26.69 30.72
CA LEU A 185 -15.35 -26.70 30.75
C LEU A 185 -14.81 -26.23 32.12
N PRO A 186 -13.91 -27.03 32.78
CA PRO A 186 -13.59 -26.80 34.18
C PRO A 186 -12.74 -25.56 34.45
N ARG A 187 -12.01 -25.08 33.46
CA ARG A 187 -11.04 -23.96 33.60
C ARG A 187 -11.38 -22.72 32.78
N LEU A 188 -12.56 -22.66 32.14
CA LEU A 188 -12.92 -21.55 31.26
C LEU A 188 -13.15 -20.26 32.06
N GLU A 189 -12.37 -19.24 31.76
CA GLU A 189 -12.34 -17.92 32.38
C GLU A 189 -12.73 -16.80 31.40
N SER A 190 -12.59 -17.02 30.09
CA SER A 190 -12.90 -16.03 29.06
C SER A 190 -13.69 -16.66 27.92
N LEU A 191 -14.80 -16.04 27.57
CA LEU A 191 -15.70 -16.52 26.52
C LEU A 191 -16.16 -15.35 25.62
N ASP A 192 -15.97 -15.51 24.32
CA ASP A 192 -16.43 -14.58 23.30
C ASP A 192 -17.47 -15.29 22.42
N LEU A 193 -18.72 -14.81 22.49
CA LEU A 193 -19.88 -15.26 21.73
C LEU A 193 -20.36 -14.22 20.71
N SER A 194 -19.52 -13.24 20.35
CA SER A 194 -19.89 -12.14 19.45
C SER A 194 -20.48 -12.66 18.14
N ASN A 195 -21.62 -12.09 17.73
CA ASN A 195 -22.30 -12.41 16.48
C ASN A 195 -22.54 -13.92 16.25
N THR A 196 -22.86 -14.65 17.31
CA THR A 196 -23.27 -16.07 17.24
C THR A 196 -24.79 -16.18 17.14
N SER A 197 -25.28 -17.42 16.93
CA SER A 197 -26.71 -17.75 16.86
C SER A 197 -27.31 -18.20 18.22
N VAL A 198 -26.66 -17.85 19.34
CA VAL A 198 -27.13 -18.15 20.68
C VAL A 198 -28.38 -17.33 21.00
N THR A 199 -29.48 -17.98 21.49
CA THR A 199 -30.73 -17.35 21.83
C THR A 199 -30.97 -17.23 23.33
N ASN A 200 -30.23 -18.02 24.16
CA ASN A 200 -30.40 -18.05 25.61
C ASN A 200 -29.03 -18.21 26.31
N LEU A 201 -28.77 -17.32 27.26
CA LEU A 201 -27.51 -17.26 28.02
C LEU A 201 -27.55 -17.92 29.41
N ASN A 202 -28.69 -18.56 29.82
CA ASN A 202 -28.79 -19.24 31.11
C ASN A 202 -27.67 -20.24 31.39
N PRO A 203 -27.10 -20.99 30.40
CA PRO A 203 -25.97 -21.89 30.64
C PRO A 203 -24.74 -21.22 31.24
N LEU A 204 -24.53 -19.87 31.05
CA LEU A 204 -23.45 -19.11 31.62
C LEU A 204 -23.43 -19.15 33.15
N LEU A 205 -24.55 -19.40 33.80
CA LEU A 205 -24.63 -19.58 35.26
C LEU A 205 -23.75 -20.73 35.76
N GLY A 206 -23.44 -21.73 34.92
CA GLY A 206 -22.44 -22.76 35.19
C GLY A 206 -21.00 -22.25 35.31
N LEU A 207 -20.75 -21.01 34.89
CA LEU A 207 -19.45 -20.36 34.93
C LEU A 207 -19.36 -19.23 35.99
N LYS A 208 -20.39 -19.01 36.80
CA LYS A 208 -20.54 -17.84 37.72
C LYS A 208 -19.31 -17.60 38.61
N ASP A 209 -18.68 -18.68 39.08
CA ASP A 209 -17.58 -18.61 40.05
C ASP A 209 -16.19 -18.46 39.39
N ARG A 210 -16.11 -18.47 38.04
CA ARG A 210 -14.82 -18.46 37.33
C ARG A 210 -14.75 -17.60 36.08
N LEU A 211 -15.88 -17.22 35.47
CA LEU A 211 -15.87 -16.39 34.26
C LEU A 211 -15.43 -14.96 34.57
N ARG A 212 -14.29 -14.57 34.03
CA ARG A 212 -13.68 -13.24 34.22
C ARG A 212 -13.90 -12.30 33.03
N SER A 213 -14.08 -12.85 31.83
CA SER A 213 -14.25 -12.06 30.62
C SER A 213 -15.39 -12.65 29.77
N LEU A 214 -16.35 -11.79 29.42
CA LEU A 214 -17.50 -12.14 28.58
C LEU A 214 -17.68 -11.09 27.49
N THR A 215 -17.66 -11.54 26.24
CA THR A 215 -17.93 -10.69 25.08
C THR A 215 -19.18 -11.17 24.35
N LEU A 216 -20.17 -10.26 24.26
CA LEU A 216 -21.50 -10.49 23.67
C LEU A 216 -21.81 -9.47 22.57
N HIS A 217 -20.78 -9.05 21.79
CA HIS A 217 -20.95 -8.07 20.73
C HIS A 217 -21.92 -8.58 19.64
N GLN A 218 -22.92 -7.80 19.27
CA GLN A 218 -23.86 -8.11 18.18
C GLN A 218 -24.64 -9.45 18.32
N LEU A 219 -25.14 -9.80 19.48
CA LEU A 219 -26.02 -10.98 19.62
C LEU A 219 -27.40 -10.73 19.02
N LYS A 220 -27.58 -11.02 17.73
CA LYS A 220 -28.79 -10.71 16.95
C LYS A 220 -29.97 -11.59 17.24
N ARG A 221 -29.74 -12.81 17.72
CA ARG A 221 -30.80 -13.84 17.91
C ARG A 221 -31.16 -14.11 19.38
N LEU A 222 -30.76 -13.19 20.27
CA LEU A 222 -31.09 -13.35 21.69
C LEU A 222 -32.61 -13.20 21.94
N GLU A 223 -33.23 -14.26 22.46
CA GLU A 223 -34.65 -14.31 22.77
C GLU A 223 -34.95 -14.01 24.25
N MET A 224 -34.01 -13.35 24.92
CA MET A 224 -34.15 -12.94 26.32
C MET A 224 -34.57 -11.48 26.43
N SER A 225 -35.46 -11.18 27.35
CA SER A 225 -35.75 -9.79 27.73
C SER A 225 -34.52 -9.16 28.42
N THR A 226 -34.43 -7.81 28.42
CA THR A 226 -33.37 -7.10 29.13
C THR A 226 -33.28 -7.52 30.60
N ALA A 227 -34.41 -7.68 31.28
CA ALA A 227 -34.44 -8.12 32.68
C ALA A 227 -33.88 -9.55 32.86
N GLN A 228 -34.22 -10.49 31.98
CA GLN A 228 -33.66 -11.86 32.01
C GLN A 228 -32.14 -11.87 31.72
N LEU A 229 -31.71 -11.08 30.74
CA LEU A 229 -30.28 -10.94 30.41
C LEU A 229 -29.48 -10.41 31.60
N LEU A 230 -29.96 -9.33 32.24
CA LEU A 230 -29.31 -8.73 33.39
C LEU A 230 -29.37 -9.63 34.63
N ALA A 231 -30.42 -10.43 34.79
CA ALA A 231 -30.51 -11.44 35.87
C ALA A 231 -29.46 -12.54 35.72
N VAL A 232 -29.08 -12.92 34.50
CA VAL A 232 -27.98 -13.89 34.25
C VAL A 232 -26.63 -13.22 34.45
N ILE A 233 -26.40 -12.06 33.81
CA ILE A 233 -25.12 -11.36 33.88
C ILE A 233 -24.81 -10.92 35.33
N GLY A 234 -25.80 -10.42 36.06
CA GLY A 234 -25.66 -9.95 37.44
C GLY A 234 -25.26 -11.02 38.45
N GLN A 235 -25.39 -12.32 38.12
CA GLN A 235 -24.90 -13.42 38.97
C GLN A 235 -23.43 -13.80 38.68
N LEU A 236 -22.73 -13.14 37.74
CA LEU A 236 -21.33 -13.40 37.40
C LEU A 236 -20.43 -12.53 38.29
N ASP A 237 -20.41 -12.76 39.59
CA ASP A 237 -19.78 -11.87 40.60
C ASP A 237 -18.27 -11.67 40.41
N VAL A 238 -17.58 -12.63 39.74
CA VAL A 238 -16.13 -12.54 39.49
C VAL A 238 -15.80 -11.94 38.14
N LEU A 239 -16.81 -11.49 37.37
CA LEU A 239 -16.63 -10.95 36.03
C LEU A 239 -15.87 -9.62 36.09
N GLN A 240 -14.75 -9.53 35.38
CA GLN A 240 -13.86 -8.37 35.30
C GLN A 240 -14.04 -7.59 33.99
N HIS A 241 -14.37 -8.27 32.90
CA HIS A 241 -14.50 -7.67 31.57
C HIS A 241 -15.84 -8.06 30.96
N LEU A 242 -16.66 -7.07 30.66
CA LEU A 242 -17.94 -7.25 29.98
C LEU A 242 -18.01 -6.37 28.74
N ASP A 243 -18.35 -6.99 27.61
CA ASP A 243 -18.62 -6.31 26.36
C ASP A 243 -20.02 -6.69 25.88
N ILE A 244 -20.93 -5.72 25.89
CA ILE A 244 -22.31 -5.81 25.38
C ILE A 244 -22.56 -4.79 24.25
N SER A 245 -21.47 -4.35 23.60
CA SER A 245 -21.52 -3.40 22.50
C SER A 245 -22.29 -3.92 21.29
N ASP A 246 -22.89 -3.03 20.52
CA ASP A 246 -23.62 -3.39 19.31
C ASP A 246 -23.75 -2.19 18.37
N ASP A 247 -23.22 -2.30 17.15
CA ASP A 247 -23.25 -1.25 16.14
C ASP A 247 -24.50 -1.33 15.23
N LYS A 248 -25.44 -2.25 15.49
CA LYS A 248 -26.64 -2.51 14.64
C LYS A 248 -27.98 -2.46 15.36
N GLN A 249 -28.02 -2.65 16.67
CA GLN A 249 -29.25 -2.65 17.46
C GLN A 249 -29.28 -1.46 18.42
N PHE A 250 -29.65 -0.29 17.91
CA PHE A 250 -29.68 0.97 18.67
C PHE A 250 -30.87 1.10 19.64
N THR A 251 -31.88 0.27 19.51
CA THR A 251 -33.13 0.37 20.31
C THR A 251 -33.11 -0.37 21.65
N SER A 252 -32.08 -1.18 21.91
CA SER A 252 -31.98 -1.94 23.17
C SER A 252 -31.59 -1.04 24.34
N ASP A 253 -32.34 -1.18 25.45
CA ASP A 253 -32.11 -0.42 26.69
C ASP A 253 -31.20 -1.13 27.70
N VAL A 254 -30.55 -2.22 27.30
CA VAL A 254 -29.74 -3.06 28.19
C VAL A 254 -28.60 -2.26 28.86
N ALA A 255 -27.90 -1.39 28.12
CA ALA A 255 -26.83 -0.59 28.66
C ALA A 255 -27.35 0.42 29.70
N ARG A 256 -28.44 1.11 29.39
CA ARG A 256 -29.11 2.04 30.32
C ARG A 256 -29.54 1.34 31.61
N GLN A 257 -30.16 0.17 31.52
CA GLN A 257 -30.59 -0.58 32.69
C GLN A 257 -29.40 -1.13 33.49
N LEU A 258 -28.35 -1.61 32.83
CA LEU A 258 -27.12 -2.06 33.48
C LEU A 258 -26.47 -0.94 34.29
N LEU A 259 -26.30 0.23 33.68
CA LEU A 259 -25.67 1.38 34.33
C LEU A 259 -26.53 1.97 35.49
N GLY A 260 -27.82 1.75 35.46
CA GLY A 260 -28.75 2.17 36.51
C GLY A 260 -28.84 1.22 37.72
N GLN A 261 -28.23 0.02 37.69
CA GLN A 261 -28.26 -0.94 38.78
C GLN A 261 -27.06 -0.75 39.71
N THR A 262 -27.33 -0.36 40.97
CA THR A 262 -26.30 -0.25 42.00
C THR A 262 -25.80 -1.64 42.43
N GLY A 263 -24.48 -1.76 42.65
CA GLY A 263 -23.85 -2.98 43.15
C GLY A 263 -23.78 -4.17 42.18
N ILE A 264 -24.28 -4.07 40.94
CA ILE A 264 -24.14 -5.12 39.93
C ILE A 264 -22.67 -5.28 39.51
N LEU A 265 -22.18 -6.51 39.32
CA LEU A 265 -20.83 -6.82 38.84
C LEU A 265 -19.73 -6.10 39.64
N PRO A 266 -19.57 -6.40 40.94
CA PRO A 266 -18.66 -5.66 41.82
C PRO A 266 -17.17 -5.77 41.44
N ALA A 267 -16.78 -6.85 40.74
CA ALA A 267 -15.40 -7.10 40.30
C ALA A 267 -15.05 -6.47 38.92
N LEU A 268 -15.99 -5.74 38.32
CA LEU A 268 -15.83 -5.24 36.95
C LEU A 268 -14.77 -4.14 36.88
N VAL A 269 -13.82 -4.31 35.93
CA VAL A 269 -12.73 -3.35 35.63
C VAL A 269 -12.81 -2.81 34.20
N SER A 270 -13.63 -3.44 33.35
CA SER A 270 -13.77 -3.05 31.94
C SER A 270 -15.20 -3.29 31.47
N LEU A 271 -15.87 -2.24 31.00
CA LEU A 271 -17.19 -2.28 30.42
C LEU A 271 -17.20 -1.66 29.03
N ASP A 272 -17.78 -2.37 28.07
CA ASP A 272 -17.99 -1.87 26.72
C ASP A 272 -19.48 -1.85 26.38
N VAL A 273 -20.03 -0.64 26.20
CA VAL A 273 -21.41 -0.37 25.79
C VAL A 273 -21.48 0.41 24.47
N SER A 274 -20.38 0.44 23.72
CA SER A 274 -20.29 1.14 22.43
C SER A 274 -21.45 0.74 21.50
N GLY A 275 -21.98 1.72 20.77
CA GLY A 275 -23.14 1.55 19.88
C GLY A 275 -24.50 1.49 20.59
N ARG A 276 -24.55 1.47 21.92
CA ARG A 276 -25.80 1.49 22.68
C ARG A 276 -26.29 2.93 22.90
N LYS A 277 -27.55 3.18 22.62
CA LYS A 277 -28.17 4.49 22.84
C LYS A 277 -28.77 4.61 24.25
N GLN A 278 -29.17 5.83 24.61
CA GLN A 278 -29.70 6.17 25.94
C GLN A 278 -28.68 5.97 27.09
N VAL A 279 -27.40 6.03 26.78
CA VAL A 279 -26.33 6.05 27.77
C VAL A 279 -25.93 7.52 27.99
N THR A 280 -26.02 7.99 29.24
CA THR A 280 -25.70 9.38 29.60
C THR A 280 -24.39 9.48 30.37
N ASP A 281 -23.69 10.61 30.27
CA ASP A 281 -22.48 10.87 31.04
C ASP A 281 -22.71 10.77 32.55
N ALA A 282 -23.89 11.20 33.05
CA ALA A 282 -24.25 11.09 34.47
C ALA A 282 -24.35 9.61 34.92
N ALA A 283 -24.96 8.75 34.13
CA ALA A 283 -25.06 7.32 34.43
C ALA A 283 -23.70 6.63 34.40
N VAL A 284 -22.87 6.98 33.41
CA VAL A 284 -21.49 6.47 33.32
C VAL A 284 -20.67 6.91 34.53
N LYS A 285 -20.76 8.18 34.93
CA LYS A 285 -20.06 8.71 36.08
C LYS A 285 -20.44 7.98 37.37
N ALA A 286 -21.73 7.86 37.66
CA ALA A 286 -22.20 7.14 38.85
C ALA A 286 -21.73 5.66 38.82
N PHE A 287 -21.76 5.00 37.70
CA PHE A 287 -21.31 3.61 37.56
C PHE A 287 -19.80 3.45 37.82
N VAL A 288 -18.97 4.38 37.32
CA VAL A 288 -17.51 4.37 37.51
C VAL A 288 -17.15 4.73 38.95
N GLU A 289 -17.83 5.69 39.58
CA GLU A 289 -17.55 6.11 40.97
C GLU A 289 -17.82 4.96 41.98
N GLU A 290 -18.79 4.09 41.71
CA GLU A 290 -19.01 2.89 42.52
C GLU A 290 -17.89 1.82 42.34
N ARG A 291 -17.07 1.93 41.29
CA ARG A 291 -16.06 0.92 40.92
C ARG A 291 -14.68 1.55 40.70
N PRO A 292 -13.96 1.91 41.77
CA PRO A 292 -12.67 2.61 41.68
C PRO A 292 -11.59 1.82 40.94
N GLY A 293 -11.80 0.53 40.69
CA GLY A 293 -10.93 -0.36 39.88
C GLY A 293 -11.19 -0.31 38.37
N MET A 294 -12.11 0.53 37.89
CA MET A 294 -12.39 0.63 36.44
C MET A 294 -11.19 1.17 35.68
N THR A 295 -10.81 0.48 34.62
CA THR A 295 -9.67 0.81 33.76
C THR A 295 -10.08 1.07 32.30
N PHE A 296 -11.28 0.66 31.92
CA PHE A 296 -11.78 0.84 30.56
C PHE A 296 -13.28 1.08 30.52
N MET A 297 -13.70 2.03 29.68
CA MET A 297 -15.09 2.30 29.34
C MET A 297 -15.26 2.49 27.83
N GLY A 298 -16.09 1.65 27.20
CA GLY A 298 -16.41 1.74 25.76
C GLY A 298 -17.68 2.55 25.54
N LEU A 299 -17.55 3.73 24.90
CA LEU A 299 -18.64 4.69 24.68
C LEU A 299 -18.74 5.15 23.21
N LEU A 300 -18.01 4.55 22.27
CA LEU A 300 -18.08 4.93 20.86
C LEU A 300 -19.53 4.74 20.32
N ALA A 301 -20.02 5.71 19.56
CA ALA A 301 -21.36 5.72 19.00
C ALA A 301 -22.48 5.62 20.07
N THR A 302 -22.27 6.14 21.27
CA THR A 302 -23.26 6.32 22.32
C THR A 302 -23.70 7.78 22.42
N ASP A 303 -24.55 8.11 23.43
CA ASP A 303 -24.93 9.49 23.74
C ASP A 303 -24.04 10.07 24.87
N ALA A 304 -22.98 9.36 25.28
CA ALA A 304 -22.05 9.70 26.36
C ALA A 304 -20.61 9.79 25.86
N GLY A 305 -19.70 10.29 26.70
CA GLY A 305 -18.27 10.41 26.39
C GLY A 305 -17.78 11.85 26.35
N PHE A 306 -18.66 12.83 26.50
CA PHE A 306 -18.37 14.24 26.28
C PHE A 306 -17.99 15.01 27.57
N SER A 307 -18.20 14.42 28.74
CA SER A 307 -17.87 15.05 30.01
C SER A 307 -16.36 15.05 30.29
N ASP A 308 -15.88 16.11 30.94
CA ASP A 308 -14.46 16.32 31.25
C ASP A 308 -13.82 15.18 32.07
N PHE A 309 -14.59 14.51 32.94
CA PHE A 309 -14.07 13.38 33.74
C PHE A 309 -13.70 12.17 32.85
N LEU A 310 -14.22 12.07 31.61
CA LEU A 310 -13.91 11.03 30.61
C LEU A 310 -12.77 11.47 29.66
N SER A 311 -12.31 12.71 29.76
CA SER A 311 -11.26 13.29 28.89
C SER A 311 -9.91 13.42 29.59
N GLY A 312 -9.82 13.11 30.91
CA GLY A 312 -8.64 13.33 31.72
C GLY A 312 -7.57 12.25 31.58
N ASP A 313 -6.33 12.59 31.98
CA ASP A 313 -5.15 11.70 32.02
C ASP A 313 -5.20 10.61 33.11
N GLY A 314 -6.39 10.21 33.54
CA GLY A 314 -6.58 9.17 34.55
C GLY A 314 -6.29 7.76 34.01
N ASN A 315 -6.24 6.78 34.95
CA ASN A 315 -6.07 5.35 34.59
C ASN A 315 -7.23 4.76 33.77
N LEU A 316 -8.33 5.50 33.61
CA LEU A 316 -9.51 5.06 32.85
C LEU A 316 -9.33 5.34 31.35
N LYS A 317 -9.14 4.31 30.56
CA LYS A 317 -9.17 4.42 29.10
C LYS A 317 -10.61 4.45 28.61
N VAL A 318 -10.91 5.37 27.71
CA VAL A 318 -12.24 5.55 27.13
C VAL A 318 -12.18 5.46 25.61
N THR A 319 -13.07 4.67 25.00
CA THR A 319 -13.34 4.80 23.56
C THR A 319 -14.57 5.66 23.36
N GLY A 320 -14.52 6.57 22.40
CA GLY A 320 -15.62 7.51 22.14
C GLY A 320 -15.32 8.37 20.91
N GLU A 321 -16.08 9.43 20.77
CA GLU A 321 -15.99 10.35 19.63
C GLU A 321 -15.70 11.80 20.04
N ALA A 322 -15.60 12.07 21.34
CA ALA A 322 -15.47 13.43 21.86
C ALA A 322 -14.10 14.08 21.63
N ASN A 323 -13.04 13.29 21.55
CA ASN A 323 -11.69 13.79 21.37
C ASN A 323 -10.76 12.78 20.70
N GLU A 324 -9.57 13.24 20.31
CA GLU A 324 -8.56 12.42 19.62
C GLU A 324 -8.17 11.16 20.39
N THR A 325 -7.95 11.27 21.70
CA THR A 325 -7.54 10.13 22.55
C THR A 325 -8.57 9.02 22.52
N GLN A 326 -9.85 9.36 22.67
CA GLN A 326 -10.97 8.41 22.63
C GLN A 326 -11.11 7.74 21.24
N ILE A 327 -10.96 8.51 20.16
CA ILE A 327 -11.05 7.99 18.79
C ILE A 327 -9.86 7.07 18.49
N CYS A 328 -8.65 7.45 18.87
CA CYS A 328 -7.47 6.61 18.69
C CYS A 328 -7.55 5.31 19.50
N GLU A 329 -8.08 5.35 20.73
CA GLU A 329 -8.30 4.15 21.53
C GLU A 329 -9.39 3.25 20.90
N ALA A 330 -10.42 3.83 20.29
CA ALA A 330 -11.43 3.09 19.55
C ALA A 330 -10.84 2.36 18.34
N LEU A 331 -9.99 3.03 17.54
CA LEU A 331 -9.31 2.40 16.39
C LEU A 331 -8.37 1.26 16.81
N ARG A 332 -7.70 1.37 17.96
CA ARG A 332 -6.86 0.28 18.49
C ARG A 332 -7.70 -0.89 18.94
N ARG A 333 -8.75 -0.63 19.73
CA ARG A 333 -9.55 -1.67 20.38
C ARG A 333 -10.45 -2.40 19.40
N TYR A 334 -11.07 -1.67 18.50
CA TYR A 334 -12.07 -2.21 17.56
C TYR A 334 -11.52 -2.48 16.18
N ALA A 335 -10.20 -2.63 16.02
CA ALA A 335 -9.54 -2.78 14.71
C ALA A 335 -10.15 -3.88 13.80
N GLU A 336 -10.76 -4.91 14.39
CA GLU A 336 -11.41 -6.02 13.66
C GLU A 336 -12.94 -5.85 13.51
N ARG A 337 -13.56 -4.78 14.06
CA ARG A 337 -15.00 -4.52 14.05
C ARG A 337 -15.33 -3.43 13.05
N GLU A 338 -15.79 -3.85 11.88
CA GLU A 338 -16.04 -2.99 10.72
C GLU A 338 -16.86 -1.73 11.05
N GLY A 339 -18.00 -1.88 11.76
CA GLY A 339 -18.88 -0.77 12.08
C GLY A 339 -18.22 0.28 12.97
N PHE A 340 -17.47 -0.16 13.98
CA PHE A 340 -16.77 0.74 14.89
C PHE A 340 -15.52 1.37 14.25
N VAL A 341 -14.79 0.63 13.41
CA VAL A 341 -13.68 1.23 12.65
C VAL A 341 -14.18 2.31 11.71
N ARG A 342 -15.28 2.06 10.99
CA ARG A 342 -15.92 3.06 10.13
C ARG A 342 -16.31 4.31 10.91
N GLU A 343 -16.98 4.16 12.04
CA GLU A 343 -17.43 5.26 12.90
C GLU A 343 -16.25 6.08 13.43
N ALA A 344 -15.24 5.41 13.97
CA ALA A 344 -14.04 6.07 14.48
C ALA A 344 -13.28 6.81 13.38
N LEU A 345 -13.16 6.24 12.17
CA LEU A 345 -12.52 6.90 11.03
C LEU A 345 -13.32 8.12 10.55
N PHE A 346 -14.66 8.06 10.61
CA PHE A 346 -15.51 9.20 10.27
C PHE A 346 -15.25 10.40 11.19
N HIS A 347 -15.19 10.17 12.50
CA HIS A 347 -14.85 11.23 13.46
C HIS A 347 -13.40 11.67 13.33
N LEU A 348 -12.47 10.74 13.07
CA LEU A 348 -11.07 11.05 12.82
C LEU A 348 -10.88 11.95 11.59
N PHE A 349 -11.66 11.76 10.55
CA PHE A 349 -11.59 12.59 9.33
C PHE A 349 -11.78 14.08 9.67
N SER A 350 -12.75 14.41 10.51
CA SER A 350 -13.00 15.80 10.93
C SER A 350 -11.83 16.38 11.71
N LEU A 351 -11.18 15.59 12.58
CA LEU A 351 -10.01 16.01 13.33
C LEU A 351 -8.75 16.18 12.47
N THR A 352 -8.54 15.25 11.53
CA THR A 352 -7.35 15.28 10.67
C THR A 352 -7.34 16.45 9.69
N HIS A 353 -8.51 17.03 9.38
CA HIS A 353 -8.60 18.18 8.48
C HIS A 353 -7.83 19.42 8.98
N VAL A 354 -7.80 19.62 10.28
CA VAL A 354 -7.16 20.79 10.95
C VAL A 354 -5.75 20.50 11.49
N MET A 355 -5.24 19.29 11.31
CA MET A 355 -3.89 18.92 11.75
C MET A 355 -2.83 19.60 10.89
N ASP A 356 -1.87 20.23 11.54
CA ASP A 356 -0.76 20.97 10.95
C ASP A 356 0.62 20.34 11.20
N LYS A 357 0.66 19.22 11.94
CA LYS A 357 1.89 18.48 12.24
C LYS A 357 1.80 17.02 11.78
N PRO A 358 2.92 16.41 11.36
CA PRO A 358 2.95 14.99 11.03
C PRO A 358 2.54 14.12 12.23
N ARG A 359 1.60 13.20 12.00
CA ARG A 359 1.07 12.27 13.02
C ARG A 359 1.19 10.81 12.54
N PRO A 360 2.41 10.24 12.57
CA PRO A 360 2.64 8.87 12.17
C PRO A 360 1.91 7.86 13.07
N ASP A 361 1.70 8.19 14.33
CA ASP A 361 0.94 7.39 15.30
C ASP A 361 -0.53 7.19 14.86
N ILE A 362 -1.20 8.27 14.43
CA ILE A 362 -2.57 8.22 13.92
C ILE A 362 -2.60 7.50 12.56
N LEU A 363 -1.65 7.81 11.67
CA LEU A 363 -1.59 7.17 10.35
C LEU A 363 -1.44 5.63 10.47
N LYS A 364 -0.70 5.13 11.46
CA LYS A 364 -0.61 3.69 11.76
C LYS A 364 -1.96 3.07 12.11
N LEU A 365 -2.80 3.80 12.87
CA LEU A 365 -4.15 3.32 13.22
C LEU A 365 -5.07 3.28 12.00
N VAL A 366 -4.97 4.27 11.12
CA VAL A 366 -5.70 4.28 9.83
C VAL A 366 -5.27 3.08 8.97
N VAL A 367 -3.96 2.85 8.85
CA VAL A 367 -3.38 1.69 8.13
C VAL A 367 -3.90 0.37 8.69
N LEU A 368 -4.00 0.23 10.01
CA LEU A 368 -4.54 -0.97 10.65
C LEU A 368 -6.00 -1.21 10.24
N GLY A 369 -6.82 -0.15 10.21
CA GLY A 369 -8.20 -0.21 9.74
C GLY A 369 -8.30 -0.66 8.28
N MET A 370 -7.47 -0.09 7.39
CA MET A 370 -7.42 -0.47 5.97
C MET A 370 -7.03 -1.93 5.77
N LYS A 371 -6.00 -2.40 6.48
CA LYS A 371 -5.51 -3.79 6.40
C LYS A 371 -6.54 -4.82 6.86
N ASN A 372 -7.28 -4.52 7.92
CA ASN A 372 -8.25 -5.47 8.48
C ASN A 372 -9.56 -5.53 7.68
N HIS A 373 -9.86 -4.48 6.91
CA HIS A 373 -11.13 -4.35 6.17
C HIS A 373 -10.92 -4.01 4.68
N PRO A 374 -10.11 -4.78 3.92
CA PRO A 374 -9.73 -4.43 2.55
C PRO A 374 -10.92 -4.42 1.58
N ALA A 375 -11.94 -5.24 1.84
CA ALA A 375 -13.13 -5.37 1.00
C ALA A 375 -14.32 -4.52 1.47
N THR A 376 -14.14 -3.68 2.50
CA THR A 376 -15.22 -2.85 3.06
C THR A 376 -15.12 -1.42 2.54
N LEU A 377 -15.96 -1.08 1.58
CA LEU A 377 -15.98 0.22 0.92
C LEU A 377 -15.99 1.40 1.89
N ASN A 378 -16.91 1.39 2.86
CA ASN A 378 -17.06 2.53 3.78
C ASN A 378 -15.83 2.76 4.68
N VAL A 379 -15.12 1.68 5.05
CA VAL A 379 -13.86 1.78 5.80
C VAL A 379 -12.77 2.35 4.90
N GLN A 380 -12.61 1.82 3.68
CA GLN A 380 -11.61 2.29 2.74
C GLN A 380 -11.84 3.75 2.33
N LEU A 381 -13.11 4.15 2.16
CA LEU A 381 -13.48 5.53 1.84
C LEU A 381 -13.09 6.50 2.96
N ALA A 382 -13.47 6.22 4.20
CA ALA A 382 -13.14 7.07 5.34
C ALA A 382 -11.62 7.07 5.61
N ALA A 383 -10.97 5.92 5.52
CA ALA A 383 -9.53 5.79 5.71
C ALA A 383 -8.73 6.55 4.65
N SER A 384 -9.09 6.45 3.35
CA SER A 384 -8.41 7.18 2.28
C SER A 384 -8.53 8.70 2.44
N ALA A 385 -9.66 9.19 2.95
CA ALA A 385 -9.85 10.60 3.27
C ALA A 385 -8.95 11.05 4.45
N CYS A 386 -8.85 10.22 5.51
CA CYS A 386 -7.91 10.47 6.61
C CYS A 386 -6.45 10.44 6.14
N VAL A 387 -6.08 9.48 5.28
CA VAL A 387 -4.73 9.40 4.68
C VAL A 387 -4.39 10.69 3.95
N PHE A 388 -5.29 11.18 3.10
CA PHE A 388 -5.08 12.44 2.39
C PHE A 388 -4.83 13.59 3.37
N ASN A 389 -5.68 13.77 4.39
CA ASN A 389 -5.50 14.83 5.37
C ASN A 389 -4.17 14.74 6.13
N LEU A 390 -3.73 13.51 6.46
CA LEU A 390 -2.50 13.28 7.22
C LEU A 390 -1.22 13.35 6.37
N THR A 391 -1.34 13.32 5.04
CA THR A 391 -0.19 13.32 4.11
C THR A 391 -0.18 14.49 3.13
N LYS A 392 -1.15 15.41 3.24
CA LYS A 392 -1.22 16.59 2.37
C LYS A 392 -0.05 17.54 2.61
N GLN A 393 0.41 18.22 1.57
CA GLN A 393 1.47 19.23 1.63
C GLN A 393 2.73 18.70 2.36
N ASP A 394 3.30 19.49 3.28
CA ASP A 394 4.53 19.15 4.00
C ASP A 394 4.36 18.07 5.07
N LEU A 395 3.12 17.66 5.39
CA LEU A 395 2.88 16.62 6.38
C LEU A 395 3.51 15.27 5.97
N ALA A 396 3.54 14.97 4.68
CA ALA A 396 4.19 13.77 4.17
C ALA A 396 5.70 13.75 4.42
N ALA A 397 6.37 14.91 4.45
CA ALA A 397 7.81 15.01 4.68
C ALA A 397 8.23 14.50 6.07
N GLY A 398 7.37 14.70 7.08
CA GLY A 398 7.60 14.22 8.44
C GLY A 398 7.19 12.77 8.70
N MET A 399 6.69 12.05 7.67
CA MET A 399 6.26 10.65 7.83
C MET A 399 7.39 9.67 7.49
N PRO A 400 7.51 8.54 8.22
CA PRO A 400 8.45 7.47 7.89
C PRO A 400 8.19 6.89 6.49
N VAL A 401 9.23 6.72 5.68
CA VAL A 401 9.14 6.21 4.29
C VAL A 401 8.46 4.84 4.24
N ARG A 402 8.74 3.94 5.18
CA ARG A 402 8.11 2.61 5.26
C ARG A 402 6.61 2.71 5.49
N LEU A 403 6.17 3.63 6.34
CA LEU A 403 4.75 3.84 6.61
C LEU A 403 4.06 4.37 5.36
N LEU A 404 4.66 5.34 4.66
CA LEU A 404 4.15 5.86 3.39
C LEU A 404 4.12 4.78 2.30
N SER A 405 5.12 3.90 2.24
CA SER A 405 5.13 2.76 1.32
C SER A 405 3.94 1.81 1.56
N THR A 406 3.70 1.47 2.83
CA THR A 406 2.53 0.65 3.22
C THR A 406 1.21 1.35 2.87
N VAL A 407 1.09 2.64 3.17
CA VAL A 407 -0.08 3.45 2.83
C VAL A 407 -0.33 3.45 1.32
N THR A 408 0.71 3.71 0.54
CA THR A 408 0.61 3.75 -0.93
C THR A 408 0.13 2.41 -1.49
N GLN A 409 0.68 1.29 -1.00
CA GLN A 409 0.24 -0.04 -1.40
C GLN A 409 -1.24 -0.29 -1.08
N LEU A 410 -1.71 0.11 0.11
CA LEU A 410 -3.11 -0.03 0.50
C LEU A 410 -4.05 0.86 -0.31
N LEU A 411 -3.62 2.07 -0.68
CA LEU A 411 -4.38 2.94 -1.59
C LEU A 411 -4.53 2.31 -2.97
N LEU A 412 -3.45 1.73 -3.53
CA LEU A 412 -3.51 1.04 -4.82
C LEU A 412 -4.42 -0.20 -4.76
N GLU A 413 -4.39 -0.95 -3.67
CA GLU A 413 -5.28 -2.08 -3.45
C GLU A 413 -6.75 -1.64 -3.34
N ALA A 414 -7.03 -0.54 -2.65
CA ALA A 414 -8.36 0.06 -2.57
C ALA A 414 -8.85 0.53 -3.95
N MET A 415 -8.00 1.17 -4.75
CA MET A 415 -8.32 1.57 -6.13
C MET A 415 -8.68 0.36 -7.00
N ARG A 416 -7.94 -0.74 -6.88
CA ARG A 416 -8.20 -2.00 -7.61
C ARG A 416 -9.49 -2.66 -7.17
N THR A 417 -9.77 -2.66 -5.86
CA THR A 417 -10.95 -3.32 -5.29
C THR A 417 -12.25 -2.55 -5.59
N PHE A 418 -12.19 -1.21 -5.66
CA PHE A 418 -13.33 -0.34 -5.87
C PHE A 418 -13.17 0.59 -7.08
N PRO A 419 -13.00 0.06 -8.31
CA PRO A 419 -12.64 0.85 -9.49
C PRO A 419 -13.71 1.88 -9.87
N ASN A 420 -14.97 1.61 -9.54
CA ASN A 420 -16.11 2.45 -9.93
C ASN A 420 -16.53 3.46 -8.84
N HIS A 421 -15.87 3.47 -7.68
CA HIS A 421 -16.25 4.38 -6.61
C HIS A 421 -15.52 5.71 -6.70
N GLN A 422 -16.16 6.69 -7.32
CA GLN A 422 -15.56 7.98 -7.69
C GLN A 422 -14.85 8.70 -6.52
N GLN A 423 -15.50 8.81 -5.35
CA GLN A 423 -14.92 9.57 -4.23
C GLN A 423 -13.70 8.85 -3.63
N LEU A 424 -13.72 7.52 -3.55
CA LEU A 424 -12.56 6.75 -3.08
C LEU A 424 -11.38 6.93 -4.04
N GLN A 425 -11.63 6.79 -5.34
CA GLN A 425 -10.63 7.00 -6.36
C GLN A 425 -10.00 8.41 -6.27
N LYS A 426 -10.84 9.45 -6.08
CA LYS A 426 -10.36 10.82 -5.87
C LYS A 426 -9.46 10.94 -4.64
N ASN A 427 -9.85 10.39 -3.50
CA ASN A 427 -9.05 10.42 -2.28
C ASN A 427 -7.68 9.76 -2.50
N CYS A 428 -7.66 8.61 -3.19
CA CYS A 428 -6.42 7.90 -3.51
C CYS A 428 -5.52 8.72 -4.44
N LEU A 429 -6.07 9.29 -5.51
CA LEU A 429 -5.31 10.14 -6.45
C LEU A 429 -4.73 11.38 -5.76
N LEU A 430 -5.51 12.05 -4.91
CA LEU A 430 -5.06 13.20 -4.13
C LEU A 430 -3.88 12.84 -3.20
N SER A 431 -3.96 11.67 -2.56
CA SER A 431 -2.87 11.17 -1.70
C SER A 431 -1.63 10.78 -2.51
N LEU A 432 -1.80 10.11 -3.65
CA LEU A 432 -0.70 9.71 -4.54
C LEU A 432 0.01 10.91 -5.17
N CYS A 433 -0.70 12.04 -5.39
CA CYS A 433 -0.15 13.27 -5.98
C CYS A 433 0.79 14.04 -5.02
N SER A 434 1.33 13.38 -4.01
CA SER A 434 2.34 13.94 -3.11
C SER A 434 3.73 13.79 -3.72
N ASP A 435 4.49 14.88 -3.84
CA ASP A 435 5.89 14.85 -4.32
C ASP A 435 6.74 13.88 -3.51
N ARG A 436 6.60 13.87 -2.19
CA ARG A 436 7.28 12.94 -1.30
C ARG A 436 7.01 11.48 -1.70
N ILE A 437 5.73 11.13 -1.93
CA ILE A 437 5.35 9.76 -2.31
C ILE A 437 5.90 9.42 -3.69
N LEU A 438 5.70 10.28 -4.68
CA LEU A 438 6.12 10.02 -6.05
C LEU A 438 7.65 9.99 -6.22
N GLN A 439 8.40 10.79 -5.43
CA GLN A 439 9.85 10.90 -5.60
C GLN A 439 10.63 9.89 -4.76
N GLU A 440 10.28 9.72 -3.48
CA GLU A 440 11.14 9.06 -2.50
C GLU A 440 10.60 7.72 -1.97
N VAL A 441 9.28 7.49 -2.04
CA VAL A 441 8.67 6.29 -1.47
C VAL A 441 8.79 5.11 -2.44
N PRO A 442 9.26 3.92 -1.99
CA PRO A 442 9.26 2.71 -2.80
C PRO A 442 7.84 2.10 -2.86
N PHE A 443 7.31 1.90 -4.06
CA PHE A 443 6.05 1.19 -4.34
C PHE A 443 6.04 0.66 -5.78
N ASN A 444 5.04 -0.14 -6.13
CA ASN A 444 4.88 -0.63 -7.50
C ASN A 444 4.37 0.49 -8.43
N ARG A 445 5.31 1.22 -9.05
CA ARG A 445 5.01 2.37 -9.92
C ARG A 445 4.28 1.96 -11.19
N PHE A 446 4.57 0.77 -11.72
CA PHE A 446 3.91 0.25 -12.91
C PHE A 446 2.41 -0.01 -12.64
N GLU A 447 2.10 -0.68 -11.55
CA GLU A 447 0.71 -0.92 -11.13
C GLU A 447 -0.03 0.40 -10.84
N ALA A 448 0.64 1.35 -10.18
CA ALA A 448 0.08 2.67 -9.93
C ALA A 448 -0.26 3.40 -11.24
N ALA A 449 0.65 3.42 -12.20
CA ALA A 449 0.42 4.04 -13.50
C ALA A 449 -0.76 3.39 -14.22
N LYS A 450 -0.85 2.06 -14.20
CA LYS A 450 -1.96 1.31 -14.79
C LYS A 450 -3.31 1.67 -14.17
N LEU A 451 -3.40 1.70 -12.84
CA LEU A 451 -4.64 2.06 -12.13
C LEU A 451 -5.06 3.51 -12.39
N VAL A 452 -4.10 4.45 -12.38
CA VAL A 452 -4.39 5.86 -12.65
C VAL A 452 -4.85 6.05 -14.09
N MET A 453 -4.28 5.34 -15.07
CA MET A 453 -4.74 5.36 -16.45
C MET A 453 -6.14 4.77 -16.61
N GLN A 454 -6.44 3.67 -15.95
CA GLN A 454 -7.79 3.10 -15.94
C GLN A 454 -8.81 4.09 -15.37
N TRP A 455 -8.45 4.79 -14.29
CA TRP A 455 -9.30 5.84 -13.75
C TRP A 455 -9.53 6.97 -14.78
N LEU A 456 -8.46 7.45 -15.43
CA LEU A 456 -8.49 8.53 -16.42
C LEU A 456 -9.39 8.19 -17.61
N CYS A 457 -9.46 6.92 -18.01
CA CYS A 457 -10.31 6.45 -19.09
C CYS A 457 -11.80 6.36 -18.73
N ASN A 458 -12.11 6.22 -17.44
CA ASN A 458 -13.47 5.94 -16.96
C ASN A 458 -14.17 7.14 -16.32
N HIS A 459 -13.47 8.27 -16.13
CA HIS A 459 -14.00 9.41 -15.37
C HIS A 459 -13.72 10.75 -16.08
N GLU A 460 -14.73 11.61 -16.15
CA GLU A 460 -14.67 12.95 -16.71
C GLU A 460 -14.69 14.02 -15.61
N ASP A 461 -13.56 14.23 -14.93
CA ASP A 461 -13.40 15.29 -13.94
C ASP A 461 -12.14 16.08 -14.26
N GLN A 462 -12.27 17.32 -14.74
CA GLN A 462 -11.14 18.12 -15.25
C GLN A 462 -10.07 18.39 -14.18
N ASN A 463 -10.44 18.61 -12.91
CA ASN A 463 -9.47 18.85 -11.84
C ASN A 463 -8.69 17.58 -11.53
N MET A 464 -9.39 16.46 -11.47
CA MET A 464 -8.76 15.16 -11.23
C MET A 464 -7.98 14.66 -12.45
N GLN A 465 -8.42 15.00 -13.68
CA GLN A 465 -7.69 14.73 -14.90
C GLN A 465 -6.28 15.35 -14.87
N ARG A 466 -6.16 16.61 -14.45
CA ARG A 466 -4.86 17.28 -14.29
C ARG A 466 -3.95 16.53 -13.32
N MET A 467 -4.50 16.07 -12.18
CA MET A 467 -3.72 15.32 -11.20
C MET A 467 -3.31 13.94 -11.74
N ALA A 468 -4.22 13.25 -12.41
CA ALA A 468 -3.96 11.95 -13.00
C ALA A 468 -2.84 12.01 -14.04
N VAL A 469 -2.88 12.95 -14.97
CA VAL A 469 -1.82 13.10 -15.98
C VAL A 469 -0.49 13.53 -15.37
N ALA A 470 -0.50 14.35 -14.30
CA ALA A 470 0.71 14.70 -13.56
C ALA A 470 1.36 13.47 -12.90
N ILE A 471 0.56 12.66 -12.23
CA ILE A 471 1.04 11.39 -11.63
C ILE A 471 1.63 10.48 -12.72
N ILE A 472 0.92 10.28 -13.84
CA ILE A 472 1.37 9.42 -14.93
C ILE A 472 2.66 9.93 -15.54
N SER A 473 2.78 11.24 -15.80
CA SER A 473 4.00 11.85 -16.34
C SER A 473 5.21 11.54 -15.44
N ILE A 474 5.08 11.73 -14.12
CA ILE A 474 6.16 11.45 -13.17
C ILE A 474 6.46 9.94 -13.07
N LEU A 475 5.43 9.10 -13.01
CA LEU A 475 5.61 7.65 -12.93
C LEU A 475 6.24 7.10 -14.20
N ALA A 476 5.73 7.52 -15.37
CA ALA A 476 6.27 7.10 -16.66
C ALA A 476 7.75 7.46 -16.81
N ALA A 477 8.19 8.62 -16.33
CA ALA A 477 9.60 9.00 -16.31
C ALA A 477 10.49 8.11 -15.42
N LYS A 478 9.91 7.39 -14.45
CA LYS A 478 10.64 6.53 -13.49
C LYS A 478 10.51 5.03 -13.77
N LEU A 479 9.70 4.65 -14.73
CA LEU A 479 9.56 3.25 -15.17
C LEU A 479 10.69 2.88 -16.12
N SER A 480 11.00 1.58 -16.23
CA SER A 480 11.89 1.09 -17.27
C SER A 480 11.24 1.19 -18.65
N THR A 481 12.07 1.21 -19.71
CA THR A 481 11.61 1.22 -21.10
C THR A 481 10.64 0.06 -21.40
N GLU A 482 10.92 -1.13 -20.87
CA GLU A 482 10.04 -2.28 -21.01
C GLU A 482 8.66 -2.04 -20.37
N GLN A 483 8.62 -1.47 -19.17
CA GLN A 483 7.37 -1.17 -18.45
C GLN A 483 6.57 -0.06 -19.14
N THR A 484 7.23 0.99 -19.64
CA THR A 484 6.55 2.05 -20.41
C THR A 484 6.03 1.53 -21.73
N ALA A 485 6.78 0.66 -22.42
CA ALA A 485 6.34 -0.01 -23.62
C ALA A 485 5.10 -0.90 -23.37
N GLN A 486 5.04 -1.61 -22.24
CA GLN A 486 3.86 -2.39 -21.87
C GLN A 486 2.63 -1.49 -21.61
N LEU A 487 2.79 -0.34 -20.96
CA LEU A 487 1.70 0.61 -20.76
C LEU A 487 1.21 1.20 -22.09
N GLY A 488 2.12 1.64 -22.94
CA GLY A 488 1.80 2.24 -24.24
C GLY A 488 1.27 1.24 -25.27
N ALA A 489 1.51 -0.06 -25.08
CA ALA A 489 0.93 -1.12 -25.91
C ALA A 489 -0.59 -1.23 -25.69
N GLU A 490 -1.12 -0.75 -24.59
CA GLU A 490 -2.56 -0.68 -24.34
C GLU A 490 -3.16 0.52 -25.12
N LEU A 491 -3.77 0.23 -26.26
CA LEU A 491 -4.31 1.24 -27.20
C LEU A 491 -5.21 2.29 -26.52
N PHE A 492 -5.99 1.88 -25.52
CA PHE A 492 -6.90 2.80 -24.82
C PHE A 492 -6.16 3.91 -24.06
N ILE A 493 -4.93 3.64 -23.57
CA ILE A 493 -4.08 4.60 -22.88
C ILE A 493 -3.66 5.72 -23.84
N VAL A 494 -3.12 5.35 -24.99
CA VAL A 494 -2.68 6.32 -26.00
C VAL A 494 -3.87 7.14 -26.52
N LYS A 495 -5.00 6.48 -26.80
CA LYS A 495 -6.23 7.17 -27.23
C LYS A 495 -6.73 8.20 -26.21
N GLN A 496 -6.71 7.85 -24.93
CA GLN A 496 -7.17 8.76 -23.88
C GLN A 496 -6.25 9.97 -23.73
N LEU A 497 -4.93 9.76 -23.75
CA LEU A 497 -3.98 10.86 -23.70
C LEU A 497 -4.12 11.77 -24.93
N LEU A 498 -4.24 11.20 -26.14
CA LEU A 498 -4.49 11.98 -27.36
C LEU A 498 -5.85 12.70 -27.34
N HIS A 499 -6.87 12.11 -26.72
CA HIS A 499 -8.16 12.76 -26.53
C HIS A 499 -8.03 14.03 -25.67
N ILE A 500 -7.26 13.97 -24.58
CA ILE A 500 -6.98 15.14 -23.71
C ILE A 500 -6.23 16.22 -24.51
N VAL A 501 -5.19 15.85 -25.26
CA VAL A 501 -4.45 16.78 -26.11
C VAL A 501 -5.39 17.44 -27.13
N ARG A 502 -6.26 16.66 -27.80
CA ARG A 502 -7.24 17.16 -28.78
C ARG A 502 -8.22 18.15 -28.15
N GLN A 503 -8.71 17.84 -26.94
CA GLN A 503 -9.61 18.72 -26.22
C GLN A 503 -8.94 20.07 -25.90
N LYS A 504 -7.70 20.04 -25.40
CA LYS A 504 -6.92 21.25 -25.10
C LYS A 504 -6.56 22.05 -26.35
N ALA A 505 -6.12 21.40 -27.40
CA ALA A 505 -5.81 22.01 -28.69
C ALA A 505 -7.06 22.68 -29.31
N THR A 506 -8.22 22.06 -29.23
CA THR A 506 -9.48 22.64 -29.76
C THR A 506 -9.91 23.86 -28.96
N GLN A 507 -9.64 23.89 -27.66
CA GLN A 507 -9.94 25.05 -26.79
C GLN A 507 -8.88 26.14 -26.86
N GLY A 508 -7.76 25.93 -27.56
CA GLY A 508 -6.62 26.85 -27.58
C GLY A 508 -5.97 27.02 -26.20
N MET A 509 -6.13 26.04 -25.31
CA MET A 509 -5.64 26.09 -23.91
C MET A 509 -4.28 25.41 -23.78
N VAL A 510 -3.29 26.20 -23.38
CA VAL A 510 -1.95 25.73 -22.98
C VAL A 510 -1.84 25.78 -21.46
N ASP A 511 -2.06 24.67 -20.80
CA ASP A 511 -2.06 24.57 -19.35
C ASP A 511 -1.19 23.39 -18.85
N ALA A 512 -1.06 23.26 -17.53
CA ALA A 512 -0.30 22.17 -16.93
C ALA A 512 -0.86 20.78 -17.30
N THR A 513 -2.16 20.65 -17.60
CA THR A 513 -2.75 19.39 -18.05
C THR A 513 -2.19 18.98 -19.39
N LEU A 514 -2.13 19.89 -20.34
CA LEU A 514 -1.51 19.66 -21.65
C LEU A 514 -0.03 19.29 -21.50
N LYS A 515 0.75 20.07 -20.73
CA LYS A 515 2.17 19.82 -20.48
C LYS A 515 2.42 18.40 -19.95
N PHE A 516 1.71 17.99 -18.90
CA PHE A 516 1.86 16.65 -18.30
C PHE A 516 1.39 15.53 -19.24
N THR A 517 0.34 15.77 -20.05
CA THR A 517 -0.15 14.79 -21.02
C THR A 517 0.87 14.57 -22.13
N LEU A 518 1.47 15.63 -22.65
CA LEU A 518 2.54 15.55 -23.66
C LEU A 518 3.78 14.85 -23.11
N SER A 519 4.19 15.17 -21.87
CA SER A 519 5.30 14.50 -21.19
C SER A 519 5.02 13.01 -20.96
N ALA A 520 3.78 12.63 -20.62
CA ALA A 520 3.39 11.23 -20.48
C ALA A 520 3.48 10.49 -21.84
N LEU A 521 2.95 11.07 -22.92
CA LEU A 521 3.04 10.50 -24.26
C LEU A 521 4.49 10.35 -24.70
N TRP A 522 5.33 11.33 -24.48
CA TRP A 522 6.75 11.24 -24.78
C TRP A 522 7.38 10.02 -24.08
N ASN A 523 7.24 9.95 -22.75
CA ASN A 523 7.81 8.82 -21.99
C ASN A 523 7.25 7.44 -22.38
N LEU A 524 6.02 7.38 -22.89
CA LEU A 524 5.41 6.12 -23.34
C LEU A 524 5.82 5.75 -24.78
N THR A 525 6.13 6.71 -25.63
CA THR A 525 6.60 6.46 -27.00
C THR A 525 8.08 6.19 -27.10
N ASP A 526 8.84 6.56 -26.06
CA ASP A 526 10.27 6.35 -26.01
C ASP A 526 10.65 4.86 -26.13
N GLU A 527 11.42 4.52 -27.17
CA GLU A 527 11.87 3.16 -27.51
C GLU A 527 10.74 2.12 -27.66
N SER A 528 9.48 2.53 -27.89
CA SER A 528 8.33 1.66 -28.03
C SER A 528 7.67 1.73 -29.43
N PRO A 529 8.06 0.88 -30.40
CA PRO A 529 7.47 0.88 -31.73
C PRO A 529 5.96 0.66 -31.76
N THR A 530 5.42 -0.13 -30.83
CA THR A 530 3.97 -0.39 -30.73
C THR A 530 3.22 0.86 -30.27
N THR A 531 3.74 1.57 -29.27
CA THR A 531 3.14 2.82 -28.79
C THR A 531 3.22 3.91 -29.86
N CYS A 532 4.35 4.02 -30.57
CA CYS A 532 4.51 4.96 -31.68
C CYS A 532 3.50 4.67 -32.81
N ARG A 533 3.27 3.39 -33.12
CA ARG A 533 2.23 3.00 -34.09
C ARG A 533 0.84 3.44 -33.63
N HIS A 534 0.48 3.16 -32.38
CA HIS A 534 -0.81 3.59 -31.83
C HIS A 534 -0.97 5.13 -31.87
N PHE A 535 0.10 5.85 -31.59
CA PHE A 535 0.12 7.31 -31.66
C PHE A 535 -0.15 7.82 -33.07
N ILE A 536 0.51 7.27 -34.10
CA ILE A 536 0.36 7.65 -35.51
C ILE A 536 -1.04 7.30 -36.02
N GLU A 537 -1.48 6.03 -35.84
CA GLU A 537 -2.78 5.54 -36.31
C GLU A 537 -3.95 6.33 -35.70
N ASN A 538 -3.76 6.95 -34.55
CA ASN A 538 -4.78 7.80 -33.89
C ASN A 538 -4.57 9.31 -34.13
N GLN A 539 -3.92 9.69 -35.24
CA GLN A 539 -3.73 11.07 -35.69
C GLN A 539 -2.91 11.92 -34.71
N GLY A 540 -1.99 11.28 -33.96
CA GLY A 540 -1.14 11.99 -33.00
C GLY A 540 -0.30 13.08 -33.64
N LEU A 541 0.24 12.85 -34.85
CA LEU A 541 1.03 13.84 -35.60
C LEU A 541 0.23 15.06 -35.99
N ASP A 542 -0.93 14.86 -36.61
CA ASP A 542 -1.81 15.98 -37.01
C ASP A 542 -2.22 16.82 -35.81
N LEU A 543 -2.45 16.12 -34.68
CA LEU A 543 -2.81 16.77 -33.42
C LEU A 543 -1.65 17.58 -32.84
N PHE A 544 -0.43 17.07 -32.93
CA PHE A 544 0.77 17.78 -32.48
C PHE A 544 1.08 18.98 -33.37
N ILE A 545 0.93 18.86 -34.69
CA ILE A 545 1.02 20.02 -35.63
C ILE A 545 0.04 21.09 -35.20
N LYS A 546 -1.21 20.73 -34.92
CA LYS A 546 -2.23 21.67 -34.46
C LYS A 546 -1.89 22.30 -33.09
N VAL A 547 -1.29 21.58 -32.18
CA VAL A 547 -0.78 22.12 -30.91
C VAL A 547 0.42 23.04 -31.16
N LEU A 548 1.30 22.70 -32.12
CA LEU A 548 2.43 23.55 -32.53
C LEU A 548 1.99 24.84 -33.17
N GLU A 549 0.96 24.82 -34.02
CA GLU A 549 0.31 26.02 -34.53
C GLU A 549 -0.18 26.96 -33.42
N ASN A 550 -0.48 26.36 -32.25
CA ASN A 550 -0.88 27.05 -31.02
C ASN A 550 0.24 27.23 -29.97
N ASN A 551 1.55 26.99 -30.33
CA ASN A 551 2.79 27.30 -29.56
C ASN A 551 3.50 26.20 -28.74
N ILE A 552 3.53 24.86 -29.10
CA ILE A 552 4.38 23.89 -28.35
C ILE A 552 4.88 22.71 -29.22
N ALA A 553 6.13 22.28 -29.07
CA ALA A 553 6.80 21.23 -29.86
C ALA A 553 7.48 20.13 -29.05
N GLU A 554 7.26 18.84 -29.41
CA GLU A 554 8.18 17.69 -29.23
C GLU A 554 7.79 16.43 -30.02
N VAL A 555 8.69 15.83 -30.81
CA VAL A 555 8.51 14.54 -31.51
C VAL A 555 9.84 13.85 -31.85
N GLY A 556 9.97 12.53 -31.58
CA GLY A 556 11.05 11.63 -32.06
C GLY A 556 10.53 10.43 -32.86
N GLU A 557 11.19 10.00 -33.93
CA GLU A 557 11.07 8.77 -34.74
C GLU A 557 10.02 8.63 -35.87
N LEU A 558 9.64 9.66 -36.62
CA LEU A 558 8.76 9.53 -37.80
C LEU A 558 9.33 10.23 -39.03
N HIS A 559 10.56 9.83 -39.39
CA HIS A 559 11.38 10.54 -40.37
C HIS A 559 10.69 10.80 -41.72
N GLY A 560 9.86 9.88 -42.22
CA GLY A 560 9.17 10.06 -43.51
C GLY A 560 7.97 10.97 -43.46
N GLU A 561 7.22 10.97 -42.38
CA GLU A 561 6.00 11.78 -42.20
C GLU A 561 6.29 13.17 -41.68
N LEU A 562 7.44 13.36 -40.99
CA LEU A 562 7.91 14.66 -40.51
C LEU A 562 8.65 15.48 -41.57
N MET A 563 9.05 14.86 -42.67
CA MET A 563 9.76 15.52 -43.79
C MET A 563 8.81 16.23 -44.74
N VAL A 564 7.92 17.09 -44.17
CA VAL A 564 7.01 17.94 -44.91
C VAL A 564 7.29 19.42 -44.66
N GLN A 565 7.24 20.23 -45.70
CA GLN A 565 7.62 21.65 -45.64
C GLN A 565 6.90 22.42 -44.51
N PRO A 566 5.56 22.33 -44.35
CA PRO A 566 4.86 23.09 -43.31
C PRO A 566 5.34 22.73 -41.88
N PHE A 567 5.64 21.46 -41.62
CA PHE A 567 6.18 21.03 -40.33
C PHE A 567 7.55 21.64 -40.05
N LEU A 568 8.45 21.56 -41.02
CA LEU A 568 9.80 22.12 -40.87
C LEU A 568 9.81 23.65 -40.70
N ASP A 569 8.90 24.35 -41.34
CA ASP A 569 8.74 25.81 -41.18
C ASP A 569 8.29 26.17 -39.75
N HIS A 570 7.40 25.36 -39.15
CA HIS A 570 7.02 25.52 -37.75
C HIS A 570 8.18 25.19 -36.79
N ILE A 571 8.88 24.09 -37.00
CA ILE A 571 10.06 23.74 -36.20
C ILE A 571 11.13 24.82 -36.29
N ARG A 572 11.36 25.37 -37.46
CA ARG A 572 12.29 26.49 -37.66
C ARG A 572 11.86 27.75 -36.87
N THR A 573 10.57 28.04 -36.79
CA THR A 573 10.07 29.15 -35.97
C THR A 573 10.31 28.90 -34.50
N LEU A 574 10.07 27.67 -34.02
CA LEU A 574 10.26 27.28 -32.63
C LEU A 574 11.76 27.19 -32.24
N LEU A 575 12.65 26.87 -33.18
CA LEU A 575 14.08 26.91 -32.97
C LEU A 575 14.55 28.28 -32.49
N HIS A 576 13.94 29.34 -32.99
CA HIS A 576 14.23 30.75 -32.62
C HIS A 576 13.38 31.26 -31.47
N SER A 577 12.73 30.37 -30.68
CA SER A 577 11.98 30.75 -29.48
C SER A 577 12.88 31.43 -28.45
N PRO A 578 12.42 32.48 -27.76
CA PRO A 578 13.14 33.08 -26.64
C PRO A 578 13.23 32.16 -25.43
N GLU A 579 12.34 31.14 -25.33
CA GLU A 579 12.34 30.12 -24.29
C GLU A 579 13.29 29.01 -24.69
N VAL A 580 14.40 28.86 -23.96
CA VAL A 580 15.44 27.86 -24.24
C VAL A 580 14.88 26.44 -24.27
N GLU A 581 13.92 26.12 -23.40
CA GLU A 581 13.27 24.80 -23.40
C GLU A 581 12.60 24.51 -24.75
N VAL A 582 11.85 25.46 -25.30
CA VAL A 582 11.17 25.29 -26.60
C VAL A 582 12.18 25.17 -27.74
N SER A 583 13.17 26.04 -27.76
CA SER A 583 14.27 26.02 -28.75
C SER A 583 15.06 24.70 -28.69
N TYR A 584 15.32 24.18 -27.50
CA TYR A 584 16.04 22.92 -27.27
C TYR A 584 15.34 21.72 -27.90
N PHE A 585 14.01 21.61 -27.73
CA PHE A 585 13.27 20.50 -28.32
C PHE A 585 13.11 20.63 -29.84
N ALA A 586 12.92 21.83 -30.35
CA ALA A 586 12.92 22.08 -31.79
C ALA A 586 14.27 21.72 -32.41
N ALA A 587 15.36 22.10 -31.76
CA ALA A 587 16.73 21.73 -32.16
C ALA A 587 16.92 20.20 -32.16
N GLY A 588 16.40 19.49 -31.15
CA GLY A 588 16.47 18.02 -31.08
C GLY A 588 15.77 17.34 -32.26
N ILE A 589 14.58 17.81 -32.62
CA ILE A 589 13.85 17.31 -33.79
C ILE A 589 14.69 17.51 -35.06
N LEU A 590 15.25 18.69 -35.28
CA LEU A 590 16.11 18.98 -36.43
C LEU A 590 17.38 18.15 -36.43
N ALA A 591 18.02 17.97 -35.26
CA ALA A 591 19.20 17.14 -35.10
C ALA A 591 18.94 15.70 -35.53
N HIS A 592 17.85 15.09 -35.04
CA HIS A 592 17.47 13.73 -35.42
C HIS A 592 17.07 13.61 -36.89
N LEU A 593 16.30 14.54 -37.45
CA LEU A 593 15.91 14.54 -38.86
C LEU A 593 17.11 14.65 -39.80
N THR A 594 18.11 15.49 -39.43
CA THR A 594 19.28 15.76 -40.28
C THR A 594 20.45 14.78 -40.07
N SER A 595 20.45 13.98 -38.99
CA SER A 595 21.53 13.04 -38.65
C SER A 595 21.69 11.88 -39.65
N ARG A 596 20.59 11.44 -40.29
CA ARG A 596 20.56 10.28 -41.21
C ARG A 596 21.22 10.52 -42.56
N GLY A 597 21.88 11.67 -42.74
CA GLY A 597 22.63 11.99 -43.97
C GLY A 597 21.79 12.58 -45.11
N LYS A 598 22.45 12.84 -46.23
CA LYS A 598 21.80 13.50 -47.38
C LYS A 598 20.83 12.60 -48.11
N ASP A 599 21.08 11.30 -48.13
CA ASP A 599 20.28 10.33 -48.87
C ASP A 599 18.88 10.07 -48.24
N ALA A 600 18.76 10.29 -46.93
CA ALA A 600 17.49 10.19 -46.20
C ALA A 600 16.67 11.50 -46.25
N TRP A 601 17.23 12.58 -46.79
CA TRP A 601 16.57 13.87 -46.87
C TRP A 601 15.75 13.98 -48.16
N THR A 602 14.42 14.04 -48.08
CA THR A 602 13.51 14.02 -49.23
C THR A 602 13.14 15.40 -49.77
N LEU A 603 13.49 16.47 -49.04
CA LEU A 603 13.23 17.87 -49.43
C LEU A 603 14.47 18.53 -50.07
N SER A 604 14.40 19.83 -50.35
CA SER A 604 15.49 20.60 -50.95
C SER A 604 16.82 20.47 -50.12
N PRO A 605 17.95 20.18 -50.76
CA PRO A 605 19.28 20.21 -50.11
C PRO A 605 19.64 21.55 -49.50
N ASP A 606 19.19 22.66 -50.13
CA ASP A 606 19.48 24.01 -49.66
C ASP A 606 18.75 24.29 -48.33
N LEU A 607 17.51 23.76 -48.19
CA LEU A 607 16.76 23.86 -46.95
C LEU A 607 17.49 23.12 -45.82
N ARG A 608 18.03 21.89 -46.08
CA ARG A 608 18.80 21.14 -45.12
C ARG A 608 20.02 21.90 -44.64
N SER A 609 20.79 22.49 -45.59
CA SER A 609 21.99 23.25 -45.25
C SER A 609 21.66 24.48 -44.40
N SER A 610 20.64 25.23 -44.79
CA SER A 610 20.16 26.37 -44.02
C SER A 610 19.69 26.02 -42.61
N LEU A 611 18.96 24.89 -42.44
CA LEU A 611 18.50 24.45 -41.13
C LEU A 611 19.68 24.01 -40.22
N LEU A 612 20.68 23.35 -40.78
CA LEU A 612 21.90 22.95 -40.03
C LEU A 612 22.73 24.15 -39.58
N GLU A 613 22.85 25.19 -40.41
CA GLU A 613 23.51 26.47 -40.05
C GLU A 613 22.76 27.19 -38.93
N GLN A 614 21.43 27.27 -39.05
CA GLN A 614 20.58 27.87 -38.00
C GLN A 614 20.63 27.10 -36.71
N LEU A 615 20.62 25.74 -36.79
CA LEU A 615 20.71 24.86 -35.62
C LEU A 615 22.04 25.16 -34.85
N HIS A 616 23.17 25.22 -35.55
CA HIS A 616 24.43 25.52 -34.91
C HIS A 616 24.44 26.90 -34.25
N ALA A 617 24.00 27.95 -34.99
CA ALA A 617 23.99 29.32 -34.51
C ALA A 617 23.16 29.50 -33.24
N VAL A 618 21.96 28.93 -33.23
CA VAL A 618 21.02 29.05 -32.11
C VAL A 618 21.50 28.36 -30.85
N ILE A 619 22.11 27.16 -30.98
CA ILE A 619 22.64 26.42 -29.81
C ILE A 619 23.78 27.20 -29.15
N MET A 620 24.59 27.89 -29.91
CA MET A 620 25.69 28.72 -29.39
C MET A 620 25.21 29.93 -28.58
N GLU A 621 23.94 30.37 -28.79
CA GLU A 621 23.32 31.48 -28.05
C GLU A 621 22.64 31.03 -26.76
N TRP A 622 22.46 29.69 -26.53
CA TRP A 622 21.72 29.21 -25.36
C TRP A 622 22.48 29.46 -24.07
N HIS A 623 21.76 29.95 -23.09
CA HIS A 623 22.18 30.02 -21.71
C HIS A 623 21.59 28.82 -20.94
N ALA A 624 22.44 28.08 -20.23
CA ALA A 624 21.98 26.92 -19.45
C ALA A 624 20.95 27.37 -18.38
N PRO A 625 19.70 26.88 -18.40
CA PRO A 625 18.67 27.24 -17.44
C PRO A 625 19.03 26.74 -16.03
N ASP A 626 18.47 27.34 -14.98
CA ASP A 626 18.78 27.03 -13.59
C ASP A 626 18.21 25.68 -13.14
N CYS A 627 17.15 25.20 -13.79
CA CYS A 627 16.51 23.92 -13.50
C CYS A 627 16.83 22.85 -14.56
N GLU A 628 16.62 21.60 -14.21
CA GLU A 628 16.64 20.47 -15.14
C GLU A 628 15.45 20.57 -16.10
N MET A 629 15.70 20.69 -17.41
CA MET A 629 14.65 20.75 -18.42
C MET A 629 14.07 19.37 -18.75
N VAL A 630 14.92 18.34 -18.74
CA VAL A 630 14.58 16.99 -19.18
C VAL A 630 15.18 15.96 -18.25
N ALA A 631 14.36 14.99 -17.80
CA ALA A 631 14.83 13.85 -17.02
C ALA A 631 15.17 12.68 -17.96
N TYR A 632 16.41 12.57 -18.34
CA TYR A 632 16.88 11.47 -19.22
C TYR A 632 16.86 10.12 -18.50
N ARG A 633 16.54 9.06 -19.24
CA ARG A 633 16.60 7.66 -18.80
C ARG A 633 17.81 6.94 -19.32
N SER A 634 18.37 7.38 -20.48
CA SER A 634 19.51 6.82 -21.17
C SER A 634 20.16 7.90 -22.04
N PHE A 635 21.45 7.79 -22.24
CA PHE A 635 22.20 8.59 -23.21
C PHE A 635 22.48 7.85 -24.52
N ASN A 636 22.08 6.58 -24.63
CA ASN A 636 22.29 5.79 -25.85
C ASN A 636 21.73 6.45 -27.13
N PRO A 637 20.56 7.14 -27.11
CA PRO A 637 20.04 7.84 -28.30
C PRO A 637 20.93 8.99 -28.79
N PHE A 638 21.79 9.57 -27.95
CA PHE A 638 22.68 10.67 -28.31
C PHE A 638 23.99 10.20 -28.93
N PHE A 639 24.45 8.99 -28.62
CA PHE A 639 25.75 8.52 -29.12
C PHE A 639 25.90 8.51 -30.65
N PRO A 640 24.91 8.06 -31.44
CA PRO A 640 24.94 8.15 -32.87
C PRO A 640 25.03 9.59 -33.40
N LEU A 641 24.43 10.55 -32.68
CA LEU A 641 24.47 11.97 -33.06
C LEU A 641 25.83 12.58 -32.83
N LEU A 642 26.55 12.15 -31.79
CA LEU A 642 27.95 12.55 -31.54
C LEU A 642 28.90 12.10 -32.62
N GLU A 643 28.57 11.06 -33.39
CA GLU A 643 29.37 10.56 -34.50
C GLU A 643 29.12 11.29 -35.84
N CYS A 644 28.20 12.27 -35.86
CA CYS A 644 27.83 13.04 -37.05
C CYS A 644 28.88 14.15 -37.37
N PHE A 645 30.12 13.83 -37.61
CA PHE A 645 31.22 14.78 -37.80
C PHE A 645 31.05 15.79 -38.96
N HIS A 646 30.19 15.47 -39.94
CA HIS A 646 29.91 16.39 -41.08
C HIS A 646 28.72 17.34 -40.79
N THR A 647 28.12 17.28 -39.64
CA THR A 647 27.00 18.13 -39.23
C THR A 647 27.23 18.65 -37.81
N PRO A 648 28.06 19.67 -37.62
CA PRO A 648 28.46 20.16 -36.28
C PRO A 648 27.25 20.56 -35.40
N GLY A 649 26.19 21.13 -35.98
CA GLY A 649 24.96 21.48 -35.22
C GLY A 649 24.28 20.27 -34.56
N VAL A 650 24.34 19.09 -35.21
CA VAL A 650 23.78 17.85 -34.65
C VAL A 650 24.61 17.36 -33.46
N GLN A 651 25.94 17.33 -33.64
CA GLN A 651 26.86 16.98 -32.54
C GLN A 651 26.71 17.94 -31.35
N LEU A 652 26.59 19.23 -31.68
CA LEU A 652 26.51 20.30 -30.69
C LEU A 652 25.30 20.17 -29.83
N TRP A 653 24.11 19.85 -30.43
CA TRP A 653 22.90 19.60 -29.67
C TRP A 653 23.07 18.42 -28.70
N ALA A 654 23.60 17.30 -29.16
CA ALA A 654 23.83 16.11 -28.33
C ALA A 654 24.81 16.39 -27.19
N ALA A 655 25.92 17.06 -27.47
CA ALA A 655 26.93 17.42 -26.45
C ALA A 655 26.37 18.44 -25.44
N TRP A 656 25.59 19.42 -25.88
CA TRP A 656 24.96 20.41 -25.00
C TRP A 656 23.94 19.76 -24.07
N ALA A 657 23.10 18.85 -24.59
CA ALA A 657 22.13 18.09 -23.81
C ALA A 657 22.77 17.32 -22.65
N MET A 658 23.89 16.63 -22.91
CA MET A 658 24.63 15.89 -21.88
C MET A 658 25.32 16.84 -20.89
N GLN A 659 25.97 17.90 -21.40
CA GLN A 659 26.70 18.87 -20.57
C GLN A 659 25.78 19.58 -19.59
N HIS A 660 24.59 20.00 -20.03
CA HIS A 660 23.61 20.66 -19.20
C HIS A 660 23.23 19.86 -17.95
N VAL A 661 22.97 18.55 -18.07
CA VAL A 661 22.57 17.69 -16.93
C VAL A 661 23.77 17.16 -16.12
N CYS A 662 24.93 16.99 -16.75
CA CYS A 662 26.15 16.53 -16.04
C CYS A 662 26.85 17.63 -15.24
N SER A 663 26.52 18.89 -15.44
CA SER A 663 27.14 20.04 -14.78
C SER A 663 26.37 20.60 -13.58
N LYS A 664 25.13 20.12 -13.27
CA LYS A 664 24.21 20.71 -12.27
C LYS A 664 23.94 19.81 -11.05
N ASN A 665 22.91 20.15 -10.27
CA ASN A 665 22.56 19.50 -9.00
C ASN A 665 22.28 17.98 -9.11
N ALA A 666 21.78 17.51 -10.25
CA ALA A 666 21.54 16.09 -10.55
C ALA A 666 22.77 15.39 -11.20
N ALA A 667 23.90 16.08 -11.33
CA ALA A 667 25.10 15.62 -12.04
C ALA A 667 25.57 14.21 -11.61
N ALA A 668 25.49 13.87 -10.32
CA ALA A 668 25.92 12.56 -9.83
C ALA A 668 25.14 11.40 -10.50
N ARG A 669 23.83 11.53 -10.67
CA ARG A 669 22.96 10.54 -11.32
C ARG A 669 23.33 10.39 -12.79
N TYR A 670 23.44 11.50 -13.50
CA TYR A 670 23.70 11.50 -14.94
C TYR A 670 25.14 11.12 -15.28
N CYS A 671 26.11 11.51 -14.46
CA CYS A 671 27.49 11.05 -14.61
C CYS A 671 27.59 9.53 -14.41
N SER A 672 26.91 8.95 -13.40
CA SER A 672 26.84 7.49 -13.23
C SER A 672 26.21 6.80 -14.43
N MET A 673 25.04 7.29 -14.90
CA MET A 673 24.36 6.77 -16.08
C MET A 673 25.26 6.81 -17.33
N LEU A 674 25.93 7.93 -17.58
CA LEU A 674 26.80 8.10 -18.73
C LEU A 674 28.01 7.15 -18.69
N LEU A 675 28.56 6.91 -17.48
CA LEU A 675 29.65 5.94 -17.28
C LEU A 675 29.19 4.49 -17.50
N GLU A 676 28.04 4.13 -16.98
CA GLU A 676 27.45 2.78 -17.10
C GLU A 676 27.12 2.42 -18.55
N GLU A 677 26.69 3.39 -19.34
CA GLU A 677 26.34 3.22 -20.75
C GLU A 677 27.53 3.33 -21.71
N GLY A 678 28.78 3.50 -21.19
CA GLY A 678 29.98 3.56 -21.99
C GLY A 678 30.24 4.94 -22.64
N GLY A 679 29.55 5.98 -22.16
CA GLY A 679 29.66 7.34 -22.69
C GLY A 679 31.02 7.97 -22.55
N LEU A 680 31.82 7.58 -21.54
CA LEU A 680 33.22 8.05 -21.39
C LEU A 680 34.04 7.77 -22.65
N GLN A 681 34.02 6.53 -23.13
CA GLN A 681 34.78 6.12 -24.33
C GLN A 681 34.29 6.83 -25.60
N GLN A 682 32.98 7.08 -25.70
CA GLN A 682 32.42 7.82 -26.83
C GLN A 682 32.87 9.29 -26.83
N LEU A 683 32.82 9.95 -25.67
CA LEU A 683 33.22 11.34 -25.51
C LEU A 683 34.73 11.54 -25.74
N GLU A 684 35.58 10.63 -25.23
CA GLU A 684 37.02 10.63 -25.49
C GLU A 684 37.31 10.50 -26.99
N ARG A 685 36.57 9.62 -27.70
CA ARG A 685 36.73 9.43 -29.15
C ARG A 685 36.35 10.68 -29.92
N VAL A 686 35.23 11.31 -29.56
CA VAL A 686 34.75 12.56 -30.18
C VAL A 686 35.74 13.71 -29.90
N HIS A 687 36.22 13.83 -28.66
CA HIS A 687 37.18 14.88 -28.28
C HIS A 687 38.51 14.74 -29.04
N ALA A 688 39.01 13.52 -29.21
CA ALA A 688 40.29 13.24 -29.89
C ALA A 688 40.20 13.33 -31.42
N ASN A 689 39.02 13.28 -32.02
CA ASN A 689 38.86 13.28 -33.47
C ASN A 689 39.16 14.68 -34.07
N GLN A 690 40.02 14.70 -35.06
CA GLN A 690 40.45 15.95 -35.77
C GLN A 690 39.26 16.62 -36.51
N GLN A 691 38.25 15.89 -36.93
CA GLN A 691 37.06 16.39 -37.63
C GLN A 691 36.05 17.02 -36.70
N THR A 692 36.15 16.84 -35.37
CA THR A 692 35.24 17.43 -34.40
C THR A 692 35.38 18.95 -34.38
N HIS A 693 34.21 19.62 -34.52
CA HIS A 693 34.17 21.09 -34.48
C HIS A 693 34.69 21.62 -33.12
N PRO A 694 35.37 22.77 -33.08
CA PRO A 694 35.92 23.34 -31.84
C PRO A 694 34.85 23.50 -30.72
N ASP A 695 33.65 23.97 -31.05
CA ASP A 695 32.55 24.18 -30.06
C ASP A 695 32.08 22.85 -29.45
N VAL A 696 31.98 21.79 -30.25
CA VAL A 696 31.65 20.43 -29.75
C VAL A 696 32.76 19.91 -28.87
N ARG A 697 34.03 20.14 -29.24
CA ARG A 697 35.16 19.72 -28.44
C ARG A 697 35.21 20.39 -27.08
N LEU A 698 34.84 21.67 -27.00
CA LEU A 698 34.75 22.41 -25.74
C LEU A 698 33.69 21.82 -24.80
N LEU A 699 32.50 21.49 -25.33
CA LEU A 699 31.43 20.88 -24.52
C LEU A 699 31.81 19.46 -24.06
N THR A 700 32.42 18.64 -24.93
CA THR A 700 32.86 17.28 -24.57
C THR A 700 33.98 17.31 -23.51
N GLU A 701 34.89 18.28 -23.56
CA GLU A 701 35.89 18.49 -22.51
C GLU A 701 35.25 18.78 -21.16
N SER A 702 34.30 19.70 -21.12
CA SER A 702 33.56 20.04 -19.91
C SER A 702 32.80 18.84 -19.33
N ILE A 703 32.21 17.94 -20.17
CA ILE A 703 31.58 16.71 -19.72
C ILE A 703 32.59 15.74 -19.13
N LEU A 704 33.73 15.54 -19.81
CA LEU A 704 34.83 14.67 -19.36
C LEU A 704 35.36 15.12 -17.98
N GLU A 705 35.62 16.41 -17.79
CA GLU A 705 35.99 16.97 -16.49
C GLU A 705 34.93 16.69 -15.39
N SER A 706 33.64 16.71 -15.75
CA SER A 706 32.55 16.40 -14.80
C SER A 706 32.55 14.93 -14.44
N LEU A 707 32.81 14.02 -15.38
CA LEU A 707 32.97 12.60 -15.15
C LEU A 707 34.17 12.27 -14.28
N GLU A 708 35.33 12.88 -14.54
CA GLU A 708 36.54 12.73 -13.72
C GLU A 708 36.31 13.17 -12.27
N ARG A 709 35.67 14.33 -12.07
CA ARG A 709 35.30 14.83 -10.73
C ARG A 709 34.32 13.89 -10.01
N HIS A 710 33.39 13.27 -10.76
CA HIS A 710 32.46 12.30 -10.21
C HIS A 710 33.17 11.00 -9.80
N GLN A 711 34.05 10.45 -10.65
CA GLN A 711 34.84 9.25 -10.36
C GLN A 711 35.75 9.44 -9.14
N ALA A 712 36.42 10.61 -9.05
CA ALA A 712 37.23 10.94 -7.91
C ALA A 712 36.47 10.98 -6.57
N ARG A 713 35.19 11.39 -6.60
CA ARG A 713 34.33 11.42 -5.41
C ARG A 713 33.76 10.04 -5.01
N THR A 714 33.52 9.17 -5.98
CA THR A 714 32.87 7.87 -5.77
C THR A 714 33.85 6.72 -5.59
N GLY A 715 35.16 6.93 -5.82
CA GLY A 715 36.18 5.89 -5.70
C GLY A 715 36.06 4.78 -6.75
N LEU A 716 35.33 4.98 -7.83
CA LEU A 716 35.20 4.02 -8.93
C LEU A 716 36.49 3.94 -9.72
N PRO A 717 37.07 2.73 -9.94
CA PRO A 717 38.32 2.58 -10.67
C PRO A 717 38.15 2.89 -12.16
N ASN A 718 39.13 3.59 -12.75
CA ASN A 718 39.21 3.82 -14.19
C ASN A 718 39.02 2.50 -14.97
N GLY A 719 37.97 2.40 -15.74
CA GLY A 719 37.70 1.54 -16.87
C GLY A 719 38.36 0.16 -16.91
N ARG A 720 37.87 -0.82 -16.12
CA ARG A 720 37.98 -2.24 -16.47
C ARG A 720 36.61 -2.90 -16.31
N ARG A 721 36.08 -3.52 -17.37
CA ARG A 721 34.87 -4.33 -17.37
C ARG A 721 34.93 -5.37 -16.28
N PRO A 722 33.84 -5.63 -15.51
CA PRO A 722 33.70 -6.92 -14.86
C PRO A 722 33.42 -7.98 -15.93
N THR A 723 34.24 -9.02 -15.97
CA THR A 723 33.96 -10.27 -16.67
C THR A 723 32.67 -10.87 -16.09
N PRO A 724 31.78 -11.40 -16.92
CA PRO A 724 30.56 -12.07 -16.44
C PRO A 724 30.96 -13.37 -15.75
N LEU A 725 30.46 -13.54 -14.53
CA LEU A 725 30.35 -14.83 -13.82
C LEU A 725 28.97 -15.39 -14.01
#